data_a3181d2f7596458f87508b33e861511c
#
_entry.id   a3181d2f7596458f87508b33e861511c
#
_cell.length_a   1.000
_cell.length_b   1.000
_cell.length_c   1.000
_cell.angle_alpha   90.00
_cell.angle_beta   90.00
_cell.angle_gamma   90.00
#
_symmetry.space_group_name_H-M   'P 1'
#
loop_
_entity.id
_entity.type
_entity.pdbx_description
1 polymer ?
#
loop_
_entity_poly.entity_id
_entity_poly.type
_entity_poly.pdbx_seq_one_letter_code
_entity_poly.pdbx_strand_id
1 'polypeptide(L)'
;MKEKGDSSFLNRISFSAIAAAMVVCIMLPFAANADRLFNRIATFPVYLNTDIDLETVAEIIDASKDGKTLVYTDSQTKKLGFVDIRKPDQPKVLGAIDVGGEPTSVVVAGNFALVVVNTSPSFTTPSGHLQVVDIESQKIVATHTLAGQPDSIAVSPDERYAAVVIENERDEKLGNGEPPQAPPGLLQIIDLKDAPTNWSIRDVSLDGIAELFPDDAEPEYVAINEDNIAVVTLQENNHIVLVDLPTGNIINHFTAGTVDLHQIDTKEEKPALINLTDSKFDIPREPDGVAWISNELFATADEGDLFGGSRGFTTFDTQGNIVFSSGNTLEHEVVRLGHYPDDRSENKGNEPESVAFAKFGNDRFLFVASERSSVVFVYTVKRRDNTLEFLQTLPAGIGPEGIKAIPKRNLLVSASENDSRGDAYRSVITIYQLKKNKAEYPTIISADRPDGTPIPWGALSGFAIDPKDDKTLYSIHDSFYQQSRIYVMNIRKKPAVIFDEIVLKNSGKTVNLDPEGIAVSASGDGSFWIASEGAGSVDEPKRPVTSLNMLVHAASDGTIIETITLPDAVNAKQRRFGFEGVASVMEDDGEVLYAAFQRPWVDDPEPDNSNEGGKVRIGRYDHALGKWTFAYYPLEVRQSPNGGWVGLSEITALGQGRFAVIERDNQGNTDARIKRVYEFSVSGITFRPEGESFETLSKTLVRDLLPDLKATGGMVLEKIESLAVTKKGTLLFANDNDGVSGPNGETQLIRIKGAVRSGH
;
A
#
# COMPACT_ATOMS: atom_id res chain seq x y z
N MET A 1 -53.41 -67.27 -31.23
CA MET A 1 -53.25 -67.96 -29.92
C MET A 1 -52.69 -66.95 -28.96
N LYS A 2 -53.53 -66.41 -28.17
CA LYS A 2 -53.58 -66.50 -26.70
C LYS A 2 -52.36 -65.88 -26.07
N GLU A 3 -52.39 -64.98 -25.21
CA GLU A 3 -53.31 -64.30 -24.31
C GLU A 3 -52.46 -63.48 -23.34
N LYS A 4 -52.95 -62.29 -23.06
CA LYS A 4 -53.24 -61.70 -21.76
C LYS A 4 -52.10 -61.66 -20.74
N GLY A 5 -51.85 -60.51 -20.19
CA GLY A 5 -52.49 -59.78 -19.16
C GLY A 5 -51.65 -58.74 -18.56
N ASP A 6 -52.08 -57.62 -18.53
CA ASP A 6 -52.67 -56.76 -17.51
C ASP A 6 -51.80 -56.48 -16.29
N SER A 7 -51.58 -55.26 -16.04
CA SER A 7 -51.90 -54.35 -14.95
C SER A 7 -50.76 -53.45 -14.47
N SER A 8 -50.98 -52.19 -14.71
CA SER A 8 -50.73 -51.03 -13.85
C SER A 8 -49.95 -51.24 -12.54
N PHE A 9 -48.89 -50.48 -12.39
CA PHE A 9 -48.60 -49.78 -11.13
C PHE A 9 -47.87 -48.48 -11.40
N LEU A 10 -48.55 -47.37 -11.23
CA LEU A 10 -48.01 -46.04 -11.07
C LEU A 10 -47.17 -46.02 -9.79
N ASN A 11 -45.89 -45.70 -9.94
CA ASN A 11 -45.11 -45.24 -8.80
C ASN A 11 -44.46 -43.92 -9.11
N ARG A 12 -44.89 -42.93 -8.37
CA ARG A 12 -44.36 -41.57 -8.35
C ARG A 12 -42.87 -41.62 -7.94
N ILE A 13 -42.02 -41.20 -8.81
CA ILE A 13 -40.65 -40.81 -8.44
C ILE A 13 -40.68 -39.32 -8.20
N SER A 14 -40.63 -38.96 -6.92
CA SER A 14 -40.36 -37.58 -6.48
C SER A 14 -38.90 -37.24 -6.80
N PHE A 15 -38.69 -36.33 -7.70
CA PHE A 15 -37.38 -35.65 -7.88
C PHE A 15 -37.10 -34.77 -6.66
N SER A 16 -36.37 -35.31 -5.70
CA SER A 16 -35.68 -34.46 -4.71
C SER A 16 -34.37 -33.98 -5.36
N ALA A 17 -34.39 -32.76 -5.84
CA ALA A 17 -33.18 -32.06 -6.24
C ALA A 17 -32.32 -31.78 -4.98
N ILE A 18 -31.28 -32.58 -4.77
CA ILE A 18 -30.23 -32.26 -3.83
C ILE A 18 -29.30 -31.29 -4.57
N ALA A 19 -29.52 -30.01 -4.33
CA ALA A 19 -28.53 -28.98 -4.65
C ALA A 19 -27.39 -29.15 -3.62
N ALA A 20 -26.36 -29.89 -3.99
CA ALA A 20 -25.09 -29.86 -3.27
C ALA A 20 -24.40 -28.56 -3.62
N ALA A 21 -24.63 -27.51 -2.83
CA ALA A 21 -23.79 -26.33 -2.82
C ALA A 21 -22.40 -26.77 -2.31
N MET A 22 -21.45 -26.98 -3.21
CA MET A 22 -20.04 -27.01 -2.87
C MET A 22 -19.63 -25.57 -2.50
N VAL A 23 -19.76 -25.25 -1.22
CA VAL A 23 -19.05 -24.12 -0.63
C VAL A 23 -17.60 -24.56 -0.54
N VAL A 24 -16.81 -24.27 -1.55
CA VAL A 24 -15.35 -24.28 -1.45
C VAL A 24 -14.98 -23.08 -0.56
N CYS A 25 -15.07 -23.26 0.75
CA CYS A 25 -14.35 -22.42 1.68
C CYS A 25 -12.87 -22.69 1.43
N ILE A 26 -12.20 -21.87 0.67
CA ILE A 26 -10.75 -21.72 0.79
C ILE A 26 -10.53 -21.13 2.19
N MET A 27 -10.48 -22.01 3.18
CA MET A 27 -9.90 -21.66 4.46
C MET A 27 -8.43 -21.41 4.18
N LEU A 28 -8.03 -20.13 4.15
CA LEU A 28 -6.65 -19.79 4.45
C LEU A 28 -6.29 -20.61 5.72
N PRO A 29 -5.25 -21.41 5.73
CA PRO A 29 -4.88 -22.16 6.92
C PRO A 29 -4.41 -21.18 7.98
N PHE A 30 -5.35 -20.67 8.80
CA PHE A 30 -4.98 -20.12 10.09
C PHE A 30 -4.44 -21.28 10.92
N ALA A 31 -3.13 -21.48 10.82
CA ALA A 31 -2.40 -22.53 11.49
C ALA A 31 -2.73 -22.53 12.98
N ALA A 32 -3.20 -23.66 13.48
CA ALA A 32 -3.49 -23.90 14.90
C ALA A 32 -2.23 -24.05 15.76
N ASN A 33 -1.05 -23.98 15.19
CA ASN A 33 0.23 -23.81 15.88
C ASN A 33 0.74 -22.42 15.59
N ALA A 34 1.10 -21.65 16.61
CA ALA A 34 1.64 -20.30 16.47
C ALA A 34 2.91 -20.33 15.61
N ASP A 35 2.74 -20.17 14.30
CA ASP A 35 3.84 -20.02 13.37
C ASP A 35 4.56 -18.70 13.69
N ARG A 36 5.84 -18.66 13.36
CA ARG A 36 6.59 -17.42 13.49
C ARG A 36 6.18 -16.51 12.34
N LEU A 37 5.75 -15.28 12.68
CA LEU A 37 5.30 -14.28 11.75
C LEU A 37 6.13 -13.00 11.90
N PHE A 38 6.27 -12.28 10.81
CA PHE A 38 6.88 -10.95 10.82
C PHE A 38 5.81 -9.91 11.17
N ASN A 39 6.16 -8.99 12.09
CA ASN A 39 5.35 -7.80 12.34
C ASN A 39 6.26 -6.58 12.32
N ARG A 40 5.78 -5.48 11.76
CA ARG A 40 6.48 -4.20 11.76
C ARG A 40 6.68 -3.72 13.21
N ILE A 41 7.90 -3.29 13.53
CA ILE A 41 8.25 -2.79 14.85
C ILE A 41 8.74 -1.34 14.84
N ALA A 42 9.17 -0.84 13.69
CA ALA A 42 9.58 0.55 13.50
C ALA A 42 9.60 0.93 12.03
N THR A 43 9.45 2.21 11.77
CA THR A 43 9.69 2.86 10.49
C THR A 43 10.63 4.04 10.71
N PHE A 44 11.70 4.14 9.93
CA PHE A 44 12.71 5.19 10.03
C PHE A 44 12.64 6.10 8.80
N PRO A 45 12.24 7.38 8.95
CA PRO A 45 12.26 8.35 7.86
C PRO A 45 13.70 8.68 7.44
N VAL A 46 14.01 8.52 6.17
CA VAL A 46 15.39 8.63 5.62
C VAL A 46 15.95 10.04 5.76
N TYR A 47 15.14 11.08 5.57
CA TYR A 47 15.55 12.48 5.70
C TYR A 47 16.17 12.83 7.07
N LEU A 48 15.93 12.03 8.10
CA LEU A 48 16.54 12.23 9.42
C LEU A 48 18.07 12.12 9.40
N ASN A 49 18.62 11.39 8.41
CA ASN A 49 20.08 11.26 8.21
C ASN A 49 20.70 12.44 7.46
N THR A 50 19.88 13.33 6.88
CA THR A 50 20.32 14.47 6.05
C THR A 50 19.65 15.74 6.53
N ASP A 51 18.77 16.32 5.73
CA ASP A 51 18.02 17.53 6.02
C ASP A 51 16.54 17.29 5.70
N ILE A 52 15.65 17.76 6.58
CA ILE A 52 14.21 17.64 6.40
C ILE A 52 13.70 18.32 5.12
N ASP A 53 14.45 19.33 4.64
CA ASP A 53 14.09 20.08 3.43
C ASP A 53 14.57 19.41 2.13
N LEU A 54 15.36 18.34 2.22
CA LEU A 54 15.81 17.58 1.05
C LEU A 54 14.82 16.45 0.73
N GLU A 55 14.63 16.19 -0.54
CA GLU A 55 14.11 14.93 -1.04
C GLU A 55 15.19 13.86 -0.86
N THR A 56 14.81 12.72 -0.29
CA THR A 56 15.73 11.63 0.07
C THR A 56 15.15 10.30 -0.38
N VAL A 57 16.01 9.36 -0.70
CA VAL A 57 15.61 8.06 -1.21
C VAL A 57 16.31 6.96 -0.42
N ALA A 58 15.66 5.84 -0.18
CA ALA A 58 16.31 4.61 0.25
C ALA A 58 15.90 3.50 -0.73
N GLU A 59 16.82 3.16 -1.60
CA GLU A 59 16.64 2.12 -2.62
C GLU A 59 17.23 0.80 -2.11
N ILE A 60 18.49 0.54 -2.35
CA ILE A 60 19.14 -0.71 -1.96
C ILE A 60 19.69 -0.61 -0.53
N ILE A 61 19.50 -1.67 0.25
CA ILE A 61 19.86 -1.71 1.67
C ILE A 61 20.59 -2.99 2.05
N ASP A 62 21.62 -2.87 2.87
CA ASP A 62 22.29 -4.00 3.51
C ASP A 62 22.57 -3.72 5.00
N ALA A 63 23.08 -4.71 5.71
CA ALA A 63 23.36 -4.63 7.13
C ALA A 63 24.79 -5.06 7.44
N SER A 64 25.42 -4.40 8.42
CA SER A 64 26.70 -4.82 8.98
C SER A 64 26.68 -6.30 9.40
N LYS A 65 27.81 -6.97 9.39
CA LYS A 65 27.95 -8.41 9.70
C LYS A 65 27.36 -8.82 11.06
N ASP A 66 27.36 -7.91 12.03
CA ASP A 66 26.70 -8.11 13.33
C ASP A 66 25.23 -7.72 13.35
N GLY A 67 24.73 -7.16 12.24
CA GLY A 67 23.34 -6.76 12.03
C GLY A 67 22.89 -5.56 12.86
N LYS A 68 23.80 -4.68 13.29
CA LYS A 68 23.47 -3.55 14.15
C LYS A 68 23.46 -2.21 13.45
N THR A 69 24.05 -2.12 12.28
CA THR A 69 24.06 -0.94 11.41
C THR A 69 23.45 -1.32 10.07
N LEU A 70 22.49 -0.54 9.59
CA LEU A 70 22.03 -0.59 8.22
C LEU A 70 22.86 0.37 7.39
N VAL A 71 23.11 0.02 6.14
CA VAL A 71 23.68 0.89 5.11
C VAL A 71 22.72 0.89 3.92
N TYR A 72 22.46 2.06 3.31
CA TYR A 72 21.52 2.20 2.22
C TYR A 72 21.98 3.24 1.21
N THR A 73 21.60 3.08 -0.05
CA THR A 73 21.81 4.05 -1.12
C THR A 73 20.77 5.17 -1.04
N ASP A 74 21.21 6.41 -1.26
CA ASP A 74 20.37 7.59 -1.44
C ASP A 74 20.81 8.26 -2.73
N SER A 75 20.26 7.82 -3.86
CA SER A 75 20.57 8.26 -5.21
C SER A 75 20.29 9.75 -5.37
N GLN A 76 19.17 10.23 -4.84
CA GLN A 76 18.73 11.62 -4.93
C GLN A 76 19.72 12.60 -4.26
N THR A 77 20.24 12.25 -3.10
CA THR A 77 21.24 13.10 -2.42
C THR A 77 22.69 12.71 -2.70
N LYS A 78 22.91 11.65 -3.50
CA LYS A 78 24.24 11.09 -3.86
C LYS A 78 25.04 10.65 -2.66
N LYS A 79 24.39 9.96 -1.73
CA LYS A 79 24.98 9.56 -0.46
C LYS A 79 24.79 8.08 -0.14
N LEU A 80 25.68 7.58 0.68
CA LEU A 80 25.49 6.33 1.42
C LEU A 80 25.04 6.67 2.84
N GLY A 81 23.86 6.20 3.25
CA GLY A 81 23.30 6.45 4.58
C GLY A 81 23.56 5.32 5.56
N PHE A 82 23.54 5.65 6.86
CA PHE A 82 23.78 4.70 7.97
C PHE A 82 22.72 4.84 9.04
N VAL A 83 22.19 3.71 9.56
CA VAL A 83 21.19 3.69 10.63
C VAL A 83 21.59 2.71 11.72
N ASP A 84 21.59 3.17 12.97
CA ASP A 84 21.80 2.32 14.14
C ASP A 84 20.51 1.58 14.51
N ILE A 85 20.53 0.26 14.37
CA ILE A 85 19.44 -0.64 14.74
C ILE A 85 19.80 -1.57 15.91
N ARG A 86 20.76 -1.18 16.78
CA ARG A 86 21.02 -1.96 18.02
C ARG A 86 19.76 -2.18 18.82
N LYS A 87 18.87 -1.19 18.85
CA LYS A 87 17.48 -1.30 19.30
C LYS A 87 16.57 -1.15 18.07
N PRO A 88 16.13 -2.25 17.46
CA PRO A 88 15.46 -2.20 16.16
C PRO A 88 14.05 -1.58 16.21
N ASP A 89 13.44 -1.51 17.40
CA ASP A 89 12.21 -0.78 17.68
C ASP A 89 12.42 0.72 17.93
N GLN A 90 13.66 1.19 17.95
CA GLN A 90 14.06 2.60 18.13
C GLN A 90 15.30 2.91 17.28
N PRO A 91 15.21 2.81 15.94
CA PRO A 91 16.32 3.10 15.04
C PRO A 91 16.82 4.53 15.23
N LYS A 92 18.14 4.76 15.05
CA LYS A 92 18.76 6.06 15.26
C LYS A 92 19.61 6.47 14.08
N VAL A 93 19.65 7.77 13.86
CA VAL A 93 20.53 8.44 12.92
C VAL A 93 22.01 8.12 13.21
N LEU A 94 22.75 7.76 12.17
CA LEU A 94 24.22 7.71 12.17
C LEU A 94 24.82 8.67 11.12
N GLY A 95 23.98 9.27 10.26
CA GLY A 95 24.36 10.18 9.21
C GLY A 95 24.54 9.51 7.84
N ALA A 96 25.04 10.28 6.89
CA ALA A 96 25.30 9.84 5.53
C ALA A 96 26.59 10.49 5.01
N ILE A 97 27.28 9.83 4.06
CA ILE A 97 28.50 10.31 3.44
C ILE A 97 28.27 10.49 1.93
N ASP A 98 28.93 11.47 1.34
CA ASP A 98 28.97 11.70 -0.10
C ASP A 98 29.82 10.60 -0.76
N VAL A 99 29.30 9.98 -1.83
CA VAL A 99 30.00 8.93 -2.58
C VAL A 99 30.45 9.38 -3.98
N GLY A 100 30.27 10.67 -4.31
CA GLY A 100 30.83 11.31 -5.51
C GLY A 100 30.04 11.06 -6.79
N GLY A 101 28.85 10.51 -6.72
CA GLY A 101 27.94 10.22 -7.82
C GLY A 101 26.66 9.60 -7.28
N GLU A 102 25.86 9.08 -8.14
CA GLU A 102 24.60 8.40 -7.82
C GLU A 102 24.88 6.95 -7.40
N PRO A 103 24.68 6.57 -6.10
CA PRO A 103 24.84 5.21 -5.68
C PRO A 103 23.65 4.37 -6.14
N THR A 104 23.87 3.37 -6.97
CA THR A 104 22.83 2.48 -7.49
C THR A 104 22.65 1.24 -6.62
N SER A 105 23.74 0.69 -6.06
CA SER A 105 23.63 -0.50 -5.20
C SER A 105 24.67 -0.54 -4.09
N VAL A 106 24.36 -1.29 -3.02
CA VAL A 106 25.26 -1.50 -1.87
C VAL A 106 25.17 -2.93 -1.33
N VAL A 107 26.32 -3.53 -1.01
CA VAL A 107 26.42 -4.82 -0.32
C VAL A 107 27.52 -4.78 0.73
N VAL A 108 27.40 -5.56 1.80
CA VAL A 108 28.39 -5.61 2.87
C VAL A 108 29.29 -6.84 2.73
N ALA A 109 30.61 -6.61 2.73
CA ALA A 109 31.65 -7.63 2.80
C ALA A 109 32.56 -7.39 4.02
N GLY A 110 32.58 -8.31 4.97
CA GLY A 110 33.34 -8.12 6.21
C GLY A 110 32.92 -6.89 7.00
N ASN A 111 33.81 -5.90 7.09
CA ASN A 111 33.57 -4.61 7.75
C ASN A 111 33.31 -3.47 6.76
N PHE A 112 33.23 -3.79 5.49
CA PHE A 112 33.11 -2.77 4.43
C PHE A 112 31.74 -2.81 3.78
N ALA A 113 31.21 -1.65 3.46
CA ALA A 113 30.15 -1.47 2.47
C ALA A 113 30.82 -1.25 1.09
N LEU A 114 30.45 -2.07 0.14
CA LEU A 114 30.83 -2.00 -1.25
C LEU A 114 29.70 -1.28 -1.98
N VAL A 115 29.95 -0.08 -2.48
CA VAL A 115 28.95 0.80 -3.10
C VAL A 115 29.32 1.01 -4.54
N VAL A 116 28.44 0.64 -5.45
CA VAL A 116 28.61 0.99 -6.87
C VAL A 116 27.91 2.31 -7.13
N VAL A 117 28.57 3.15 -7.95
CA VAL A 117 28.21 4.56 -8.12
C VAL A 117 28.24 4.91 -9.60
N ASN A 118 27.11 5.34 -10.13
CA ASN A 118 26.99 5.90 -11.45
C ASN A 118 27.56 7.32 -11.50
N THR A 119 28.44 7.56 -12.46
CA THR A 119 29.05 8.87 -12.72
C THR A 119 28.94 9.28 -14.17
N SER A 120 28.05 8.62 -14.91
CA SER A 120 27.87 8.82 -16.36
C SER A 120 27.47 10.26 -16.68
N PRO A 121 28.21 10.94 -17.54
CA PRO A 121 27.81 12.27 -18.01
C PRO A 121 26.66 12.20 -19.04
N SER A 122 26.46 11.06 -19.66
CA SER A 122 25.36 10.78 -20.61
C SER A 122 25.27 9.29 -20.89
N PHE A 123 24.16 8.84 -21.44
CA PHE A 123 23.92 7.46 -21.89
C PHE A 123 24.99 6.93 -22.87
N THR A 124 25.57 7.79 -23.71
CA THR A 124 26.62 7.41 -24.70
C THR A 124 28.03 7.43 -24.15
N THR A 125 28.22 7.88 -22.93
CA THR A 125 29.53 7.91 -22.24
C THR A 125 29.36 7.41 -20.81
N PRO A 126 28.91 6.15 -20.65
CA PRO A 126 28.68 5.59 -19.32
C PRO A 126 29.98 5.49 -18.53
N SER A 127 29.90 5.71 -17.24
CA SER A 127 31.03 5.60 -16.33
C SER A 127 30.56 5.34 -14.90
N GLY A 128 31.38 4.67 -14.13
CA GLY A 128 31.10 4.41 -12.74
C GLY A 128 32.34 3.97 -11.95
N HIS A 129 32.15 3.83 -10.67
CA HIS A 129 33.20 3.33 -9.79
C HIS A 129 32.60 2.52 -8.63
N LEU A 130 33.41 1.61 -8.09
CA LEU A 130 33.16 0.96 -6.83
C LEU A 130 33.87 1.73 -5.71
N GLN A 131 33.12 2.15 -4.69
CA GLN A 131 33.68 2.67 -3.46
C GLN A 131 33.63 1.63 -2.34
N VAL A 132 34.74 1.47 -1.63
CA VAL A 132 34.83 0.61 -0.45
C VAL A 132 34.83 1.52 0.77
N VAL A 133 33.77 1.39 1.59
CA VAL A 133 33.55 2.23 2.77
C VAL A 133 33.69 1.40 4.03
N ASP A 134 34.58 1.79 4.93
CA ASP A 134 34.66 1.20 6.27
C ASP A 134 33.45 1.67 7.09
N ILE A 135 32.61 0.71 7.51
CA ILE A 135 31.30 1.00 8.14
C ILE A 135 31.46 1.66 9.51
N GLU A 136 32.50 1.31 10.29
CA GLU A 136 32.68 1.86 11.64
C GLU A 136 33.15 3.32 11.59
N SER A 137 34.13 3.63 10.75
CA SER A 137 34.66 4.98 10.60
C SER A 137 33.87 5.85 9.61
N GLN A 138 33.01 5.26 8.79
CA GLN A 138 32.26 5.89 7.71
C GLN A 138 33.20 6.62 6.72
N LYS A 139 34.30 5.99 6.35
CA LYS A 139 35.28 6.55 5.42
C LYS A 139 35.50 5.67 4.22
N ILE A 140 35.62 6.29 3.06
CA ILE A 140 36.07 5.63 1.84
C ILE A 140 37.54 5.24 2.01
N VAL A 141 37.83 3.96 1.85
CA VAL A 141 39.17 3.38 2.03
C VAL A 141 39.80 2.94 0.70
N ALA A 142 38.98 2.70 -0.33
CA ALA A 142 39.44 2.40 -1.68
C ALA A 142 38.36 2.84 -2.71
N THR A 143 38.82 3.12 -3.94
CA THR A 143 37.96 3.40 -5.09
C THR A 143 38.53 2.66 -6.29
N HIS A 144 37.66 1.96 -7.05
CA HIS A 144 38.02 1.24 -8.28
C HIS A 144 37.14 1.76 -9.42
N THR A 145 37.76 2.06 -10.56
CA THR A 145 37.03 2.45 -11.77
C THR A 145 36.35 1.21 -12.35
N LEU A 146 35.09 1.32 -12.72
CA LEU A 146 34.31 0.30 -13.42
C LEU A 146 34.29 0.54 -14.95
N ALA A 147 33.86 -0.45 -15.70
CA ALA A 147 33.87 -0.40 -17.16
C ALA A 147 32.78 0.50 -17.75
N GLY A 148 31.76 0.85 -16.98
CA GLY A 148 30.63 1.70 -17.41
C GLY A 148 29.74 2.07 -16.24
N GLN A 149 28.47 2.31 -16.52
CA GLN A 149 27.43 2.57 -15.53
C GLN A 149 27.08 1.27 -14.80
N PRO A 150 27.38 1.17 -13.49
CA PRO A 150 26.94 0.01 -12.72
C PRO A 150 25.47 0.16 -12.31
N ASP A 151 24.79 -0.97 -12.18
CA ASP A 151 23.49 -1.05 -11.55
C ASP A 151 23.57 -1.84 -10.22
N SER A 152 23.71 -3.15 -10.25
CA SER A 152 23.66 -4.00 -9.07
C SER A 152 25.01 -4.61 -8.70
N ILE A 153 25.21 -4.88 -7.39
CA ILE A 153 26.39 -5.58 -6.85
C ILE A 153 25.99 -6.68 -5.87
N ALA A 154 26.61 -7.85 -5.99
CA ALA A 154 26.52 -8.94 -5.02
C ALA A 154 27.89 -9.40 -4.55
N VAL A 155 27.94 -9.98 -3.33
CA VAL A 155 29.13 -10.61 -2.75
C VAL A 155 28.89 -12.09 -2.51
N SER A 156 29.86 -12.93 -2.87
CA SER A 156 29.77 -14.37 -2.65
C SER A 156 29.66 -14.70 -1.16
N PRO A 157 28.93 -15.77 -0.77
CA PRO A 157 28.77 -16.15 0.65
C PRO A 157 30.09 -16.43 1.39
N ASP A 158 31.14 -16.81 0.66
CA ASP A 158 32.49 -17.01 1.21
C ASP A 158 33.37 -15.75 1.19
N GLU A 159 32.80 -14.61 0.79
CA GLU A 159 33.44 -13.29 0.69
C GLU A 159 34.72 -13.29 -0.19
N ARG A 160 34.81 -14.19 -1.20
CA ARG A 160 35.97 -14.23 -2.11
C ARG A 160 35.78 -13.40 -3.38
N TYR A 161 34.55 -13.26 -3.81
CA TYR A 161 34.21 -12.56 -5.03
C TYR A 161 33.10 -11.52 -4.79
N ALA A 162 33.16 -10.42 -5.50
CA ALA A 162 31.99 -9.61 -5.82
C ALA A 162 31.72 -9.64 -7.31
N ALA A 163 30.45 -9.52 -7.68
CA ALA A 163 30.03 -9.38 -9.05
C ALA A 163 29.24 -8.06 -9.17
N VAL A 164 29.55 -7.27 -10.21
CA VAL A 164 28.89 -6.02 -10.53
C VAL A 164 28.35 -6.13 -11.94
N VAL A 165 27.06 -5.89 -12.13
CA VAL A 165 26.49 -5.70 -13.45
C VAL A 165 26.75 -4.27 -13.89
N ILE A 166 27.15 -4.10 -15.13
CA ILE A 166 27.35 -2.85 -15.82
C ILE A 166 26.27 -2.80 -16.90
N GLU A 167 25.23 -2.06 -16.60
CA GLU A 167 24.04 -1.99 -17.43
C GLU A 167 24.30 -1.10 -18.65
N ASN A 168 24.87 0.10 -18.45
CA ASN A 168 24.99 1.15 -19.45
C ASN A 168 23.64 1.61 -20.00
N GLU A 169 22.70 1.83 -19.11
CA GLU A 169 21.32 2.24 -19.34
C GLU A 169 21.06 3.01 -20.64
N ARG A 170 20.06 2.62 -21.39
CA ARG A 170 19.63 3.26 -22.63
C ARG A 170 18.91 4.58 -22.39
N ASP A 171 18.91 5.46 -23.38
CA ASP A 171 18.06 6.65 -23.41
C ASP A 171 16.65 6.30 -23.90
N GLU A 172 15.70 6.13 -23.02
CA GLU A 172 14.29 5.82 -23.36
C GLU A 172 13.63 6.87 -24.27
N LYS A 173 14.21 8.08 -24.35
CA LYS A 173 13.71 9.16 -25.20
C LYS A 173 14.30 9.14 -26.59
N LEU A 174 15.27 8.26 -26.86
CA LEU A 174 15.92 8.13 -28.16
C LEU A 174 15.14 7.14 -29.04
N GLY A 175 14.65 7.62 -30.18
CA GLY A 175 13.90 6.78 -31.11
C GLY A 175 12.57 6.33 -30.55
N ASN A 176 12.38 5.03 -30.35
CA ASN A 176 11.23 4.39 -29.69
C ASN A 176 11.53 3.90 -28.25
N GLY A 177 12.72 4.24 -27.73
CA GLY A 177 13.15 3.82 -26.40
C GLY A 177 13.67 2.39 -26.27
N GLU A 178 13.75 1.65 -27.40
CA GLU A 178 14.19 0.25 -27.36
C GLU A 178 15.71 0.11 -27.59
N PRO A 179 16.34 -0.97 -27.09
CA PRO A 179 17.68 -1.37 -27.51
C PRO A 179 17.71 -1.71 -29.03
N PRO A 180 18.89 -1.76 -29.71
CA PRO A 180 20.21 -1.57 -29.10
C PRO A 180 20.66 -0.10 -29.07
N GLN A 181 21.30 0.29 -27.97
CA GLN A 181 21.95 1.58 -27.80
C GLN A 181 23.35 1.37 -27.18
N ALA A 182 24.39 1.56 -27.95
CA ALA A 182 25.76 1.30 -27.50
C ALA A 182 26.28 2.32 -26.48
N PRO A 183 27.14 1.88 -25.55
CA PRO A 183 27.78 0.57 -25.44
C PRO A 183 26.92 -0.44 -24.69
N PRO A 184 26.99 -1.76 -25.06
CA PRO A 184 26.24 -2.79 -24.34
C PRO A 184 26.77 -3.00 -22.94
N GLY A 185 25.92 -3.56 -22.07
CA GLY A 185 26.27 -3.93 -20.71
C GLY A 185 27.15 -5.18 -20.62
N LEU A 186 27.69 -5.43 -19.42
CA LEU A 186 28.56 -6.57 -19.14
C LEU A 186 28.57 -6.90 -17.63
N LEU A 187 29.17 -8.06 -17.27
CA LEU A 187 29.42 -8.39 -15.88
C LEU A 187 30.90 -8.16 -15.51
N GLN A 188 31.17 -7.51 -14.38
CA GLN A 188 32.51 -7.41 -13.80
C GLN A 188 32.64 -8.28 -12.55
N ILE A 189 33.70 -9.10 -12.50
CA ILE A 189 34.03 -9.93 -11.34
C ILE A 189 35.22 -9.30 -10.60
N ILE A 190 35.08 -9.13 -9.31
CA ILE A 190 36.07 -8.52 -8.41
C ILE A 190 36.57 -9.61 -7.47
N ASP A 191 37.88 -9.86 -7.48
CA ASP A 191 38.53 -10.76 -6.51
C ASP A 191 38.78 -10.03 -5.21
N LEU A 192 38.06 -10.41 -4.13
CA LEU A 192 38.15 -9.76 -2.80
C LEU A 192 39.29 -10.30 -1.95
N LYS A 193 40.40 -10.63 -2.58
CA LYS A 193 41.61 -11.07 -1.87
C LYS A 193 42.43 -9.84 -1.46
N ASP A 194 43.14 -9.95 -0.37
CA ASP A 194 44.04 -8.91 0.11
C ASP A 194 43.33 -7.62 0.59
N ALA A 195 44.09 -6.55 0.73
CA ALA A 195 43.54 -5.24 1.12
C ALA A 195 42.65 -4.64 0.00
N PRO A 196 41.61 -3.91 0.35
CA PRO A 196 40.66 -3.35 -0.64
C PRO A 196 41.33 -2.57 -1.78
N THR A 197 42.47 -1.93 -1.55
CA THR A 197 43.24 -1.19 -2.59
C THR A 197 43.88 -2.07 -3.65
N ASN A 198 43.94 -3.39 -3.42
CA ASN A 198 44.67 -4.35 -4.29
C ASN A 198 43.73 -5.32 -5.02
N TRP A 199 42.42 -5.12 -4.95
CA TRP A 199 41.46 -6.00 -5.64
C TRP A 199 41.62 -5.88 -7.15
N SER A 200 41.50 -7.02 -7.83
CA SER A 200 41.52 -7.11 -9.30
C SER A 200 40.14 -7.25 -9.85
N ILE A 201 39.90 -6.61 -10.99
CA ILE A 201 38.63 -6.63 -11.72
C ILE A 201 38.86 -7.30 -13.08
N ARG A 202 37.92 -8.13 -13.52
CA ARG A 202 37.92 -8.77 -14.85
C ARG A 202 36.53 -8.77 -15.45
N ASP A 203 36.45 -8.57 -16.74
CA ASP A 203 35.20 -8.45 -17.47
C ASP A 203 34.72 -9.80 -17.99
N VAL A 204 33.39 -9.96 -18.04
CA VAL A 204 32.70 -11.04 -18.72
C VAL A 204 31.71 -10.42 -19.69
N SER A 205 31.95 -10.60 -21.01
CA SER A 205 31.06 -10.10 -22.05
C SER A 205 29.75 -10.87 -22.03
N LEU A 206 28.65 -10.17 -22.22
CA LEU A 206 27.30 -10.70 -22.37
C LEU A 206 26.78 -10.53 -23.81
N ASP A 207 27.62 -10.07 -24.74
CA ASP A 207 27.26 -9.87 -26.13
C ASP A 207 26.85 -11.19 -26.85
N GLY A 208 25.81 -11.13 -27.64
CA GLY A 208 25.34 -12.26 -28.46
C GLY A 208 24.68 -13.38 -27.68
N ILE A 209 24.40 -13.22 -26.37
CA ILE A 209 23.85 -14.30 -25.55
C ILE A 209 22.32 -14.34 -25.62
N ALA A 210 21.66 -13.20 -25.59
CA ALA A 210 20.21 -13.11 -25.68
C ALA A 210 19.70 -13.24 -27.14
N GLU A 211 18.50 -13.78 -27.31
CA GLU A 211 17.84 -13.80 -28.64
C GLU A 211 17.23 -12.45 -28.98
N LEU A 212 16.73 -11.74 -27.96
CA LEU A 212 16.19 -10.40 -28.08
C LEU A 212 17.33 -9.39 -27.83
N PHE A 213 17.52 -8.44 -28.74
CA PHE A 213 18.59 -7.44 -28.71
C PHE A 213 19.99 -8.00 -28.44
N PRO A 214 20.49 -8.95 -29.29
CA PRO A 214 21.76 -9.66 -29.04
C PRO A 214 23.01 -8.76 -29.00
N ASP A 215 22.94 -7.56 -29.61
CA ASP A 215 24.05 -6.61 -29.69
C ASP A 215 24.03 -5.61 -28.51
N ASP A 216 23.09 -5.77 -27.58
CA ASP A 216 22.91 -4.88 -26.42
C ASP A 216 22.32 -5.68 -25.24
N ALA A 217 23.19 -6.05 -24.33
CA ALA A 217 22.79 -6.71 -23.10
C ALA A 217 22.52 -5.64 -22.04
N GLU A 218 21.34 -5.68 -21.42
CA GLU A 218 20.92 -4.77 -20.34
C GLU A 218 20.83 -5.57 -19.01
N PRO A 219 21.99 -5.79 -18.32
CA PRO A 219 22.00 -6.56 -17.07
C PRO A 219 21.63 -5.69 -15.87
N GLU A 220 20.52 -6.04 -15.20
CA GLU A 220 19.96 -5.32 -14.06
C GLU A 220 20.46 -5.86 -12.71
N TYR A 221 20.23 -7.12 -12.46
CA TYR A 221 20.47 -7.65 -11.13
C TYR A 221 21.40 -8.86 -11.12
N VAL A 222 22.12 -9.04 -10.00
CA VAL A 222 23.04 -10.18 -9.79
C VAL A 222 22.89 -10.76 -8.38
N ALA A 223 22.86 -12.10 -8.28
CA ALA A 223 22.97 -12.82 -7.02
C ALA A 223 23.97 -13.97 -7.14
N ILE A 224 24.63 -14.32 -6.03
CA ILE A 224 25.69 -15.35 -5.99
C ILE A 224 25.31 -16.44 -5.00
N ASN A 225 25.43 -17.72 -5.42
CA ASN A 225 25.14 -18.87 -4.55
C ASN A 225 26.37 -19.36 -3.77
N GLU A 226 26.17 -20.42 -2.93
CA GLU A 226 27.23 -21.00 -2.08
C GLU A 226 28.37 -21.67 -2.89
N ASP A 227 28.15 -21.97 -4.19
CA ASP A 227 29.16 -22.54 -5.10
C ASP A 227 29.89 -21.46 -5.93
N ASN A 228 29.70 -20.18 -5.63
CA ASN A 228 30.23 -19.03 -6.37
C ASN A 228 29.74 -18.96 -7.84
N ILE A 229 28.52 -19.38 -8.09
CA ILE A 229 27.84 -19.16 -9.35
C ILE A 229 26.98 -17.91 -9.23
N ALA A 230 27.20 -16.94 -10.11
CA ALA A 230 26.34 -15.79 -10.25
C ALA A 230 25.16 -16.12 -11.19
N VAL A 231 23.97 -15.65 -10.84
CA VAL A 231 22.85 -15.50 -11.74
C VAL A 231 22.68 -14.01 -12.03
N VAL A 232 22.52 -13.68 -13.31
CA VAL A 232 22.35 -12.31 -13.82
C VAL A 232 21.06 -12.25 -14.60
N THR A 233 20.22 -11.27 -14.32
CA THR A 233 19.03 -10.93 -15.12
C THR A 233 19.41 -9.93 -16.18
N LEU A 234 18.87 -10.10 -17.40
CA LEU A 234 18.91 -9.14 -18.49
C LEU A 234 17.46 -8.77 -18.77
N GLN A 235 17.00 -7.66 -18.21
CA GLN A 235 15.56 -7.35 -18.12
C GLN A 235 14.95 -7.16 -19.51
N GLU A 236 15.43 -6.19 -20.28
CA GLU A 236 14.92 -5.86 -21.61
C GLU A 236 15.16 -7.00 -22.63
N ASN A 237 16.20 -7.78 -22.40
CA ASN A 237 16.47 -8.96 -23.22
C ASN A 237 15.58 -10.15 -22.83
N ASN A 238 14.79 -10.05 -21.76
CA ASN A 238 13.99 -11.14 -21.17
C ASN A 238 14.82 -12.42 -21.03
N HIS A 239 16.03 -12.31 -20.45
CA HIS A 239 17.04 -13.38 -20.47
C HIS A 239 17.73 -13.54 -19.11
N ILE A 240 18.28 -14.71 -18.84
CA ILE A 240 18.98 -15.06 -17.59
C ILE A 240 20.31 -15.72 -17.96
N VAL A 241 21.38 -15.33 -17.24
CA VAL A 241 22.75 -15.84 -17.46
C VAL A 241 23.32 -16.40 -16.16
N LEU A 242 23.98 -17.57 -16.25
CA LEU A 242 24.69 -18.18 -15.14
C LEU A 242 26.21 -18.15 -15.40
N VAL A 243 26.98 -17.59 -14.46
CA VAL A 243 28.43 -17.39 -14.57
C VAL A 243 29.16 -18.05 -13.40
N ASP A 244 30.14 -18.89 -13.73
CA ASP A 244 31.10 -19.43 -12.75
C ASP A 244 32.16 -18.36 -12.40
N LEU A 245 32.04 -17.74 -11.23
CA LEU A 245 32.89 -16.62 -10.86
C LEU A 245 34.39 -16.96 -10.77
N PRO A 246 34.81 -18.13 -10.25
CA PRO A 246 36.23 -18.51 -10.26
C PRO A 246 36.89 -18.45 -11.64
N THR A 247 36.20 -18.89 -12.68
CA THR A 247 36.76 -18.93 -14.05
C THR A 247 36.32 -17.76 -14.95
N GLY A 248 35.18 -17.13 -14.63
CA GLY A 248 34.53 -16.13 -15.46
C GLY A 248 33.82 -16.72 -16.68
N ASN A 249 33.59 -18.02 -16.72
CA ASN A 249 32.90 -18.67 -17.83
C ASN A 249 31.38 -18.60 -17.62
N ILE A 250 30.67 -18.29 -18.68
CA ILE A 250 29.22 -18.48 -18.74
C ILE A 250 28.99 -20.01 -18.85
N ILE A 251 28.24 -20.54 -17.87
CA ILE A 251 27.98 -21.98 -17.76
C ILE A 251 26.61 -22.37 -18.29
N ASN A 252 25.67 -21.46 -18.31
CA ASN A 252 24.35 -21.60 -18.94
C ASN A 252 23.71 -20.21 -19.14
N HIS A 253 22.76 -20.13 -20.08
CA HIS A 253 21.89 -18.99 -20.29
C HIS A 253 20.59 -19.43 -20.98
N PHE A 254 19.50 -18.70 -20.78
CA PHE A 254 18.19 -19.04 -21.32
C PHE A 254 17.23 -17.86 -21.24
N THR A 255 16.22 -17.83 -22.10
CA THR A 255 15.14 -16.85 -22.02
C THR A 255 14.31 -17.04 -20.74
N ALA A 256 13.87 -15.95 -20.11
CA ALA A 256 12.92 -16.02 -19.00
C ALA A 256 11.52 -16.49 -19.44
N GLY A 257 11.28 -16.51 -20.75
CA GLY A 257 10.04 -16.98 -21.36
C GLY A 257 8.86 -16.03 -21.12
N THR A 258 7.65 -16.52 -21.36
CA THR A 258 6.41 -15.74 -21.27
C THR A 258 5.43 -16.32 -20.26
N VAL A 259 4.39 -15.55 -19.94
CA VAL A 259 3.29 -15.97 -19.07
C VAL A 259 1.94 -15.58 -19.67
N ASP A 260 0.93 -16.42 -19.45
CA ASP A 260 -0.47 -16.10 -19.71
C ASP A 260 -1.11 -15.63 -18.39
N LEU A 261 -1.72 -14.45 -18.41
CA LEU A 261 -2.40 -13.85 -17.27
C LEU A 261 -3.90 -13.83 -17.53
N HIS A 262 -4.67 -14.23 -16.51
CA HIS A 262 -6.13 -14.26 -16.54
C HIS A 262 -6.70 -13.59 -15.31
N GLN A 263 -7.94 -13.07 -15.40
CA GLN A 263 -8.60 -12.38 -14.33
C GLN A 263 -7.72 -11.25 -13.76
N ILE A 264 -7.21 -10.41 -14.64
CA ILE A 264 -6.46 -9.20 -14.35
C ILE A 264 -7.22 -7.97 -14.83
N ASP A 265 -6.84 -6.81 -14.33
CA ASP A 265 -7.25 -5.54 -14.90
C ASP A 265 -6.20 -5.06 -15.91
N THR A 266 -6.63 -4.50 -17.03
CA THR A 266 -5.76 -4.03 -18.11
C THR A 266 -6.04 -2.59 -18.52
N LYS A 267 -6.83 -1.86 -17.73
CA LYS A 267 -7.24 -0.49 -18.04
C LYS A 267 -7.08 0.43 -16.84
N GLU A 268 -6.56 1.61 -17.09
CA GLU A 268 -6.66 2.72 -16.18
C GLU A 268 -7.94 3.50 -16.49
N GLU A 269 -8.93 3.50 -15.60
CA GLU A 269 -10.10 4.37 -15.68
C GLU A 269 -10.00 5.55 -14.71
N LYS A 270 -10.56 6.70 -15.10
CA LYS A 270 -10.66 7.90 -14.25
C LYS A 270 -12.10 8.40 -14.19
N PRO A 271 -12.81 8.24 -13.07
CA PRO A 271 -12.42 7.58 -11.79
C PRO A 271 -12.15 6.09 -11.94
N ALA A 272 -11.38 5.52 -11.02
CA ALA A 272 -10.89 4.14 -11.06
C ALA A 272 -12.01 3.08 -11.08
N LEU A 273 -11.79 1.99 -11.81
CA LEU A 273 -12.69 0.83 -11.83
C LEU A 273 -11.90 -0.48 -11.87
N ILE A 274 -11.51 -1.00 -10.75
CA ILE A 274 -10.81 -2.28 -10.68
C ILE A 274 -11.72 -3.40 -11.17
N ASN A 275 -11.40 -3.96 -12.33
CA ASN A 275 -12.21 -4.95 -13.04
C ASN A 275 -11.38 -6.15 -13.50
N LEU A 276 -11.24 -7.17 -12.66
CA LEU A 276 -10.42 -8.36 -12.91
C LEU A 276 -11.08 -9.34 -13.89
N THR A 277 -11.41 -8.90 -15.10
CA THR A 277 -12.09 -9.72 -16.13
C THR A 277 -11.27 -9.97 -17.37
N ASP A 278 -10.16 -9.28 -17.53
CA ASP A 278 -9.34 -9.33 -18.73
C ASP A 278 -8.26 -10.44 -18.67
N SER A 279 -7.58 -10.64 -19.79
CA SER A 279 -6.46 -11.57 -19.93
C SER A 279 -5.42 -10.99 -20.87
N LYS A 280 -4.15 -11.25 -20.60
CA LYS A 280 -3.01 -11.00 -21.50
C LYS A 280 -2.30 -12.32 -21.75
N PHE A 281 -1.80 -12.55 -22.97
CA PHE A 281 -1.16 -13.79 -23.39
C PHE A 281 0.24 -13.53 -23.92
N ASP A 282 1.12 -14.52 -23.75
CA ASP A 282 2.50 -14.49 -24.22
C ASP A 282 3.29 -13.26 -23.73
N ILE A 283 3.03 -12.80 -22.48
CA ILE A 283 3.70 -11.64 -21.92
C ILE A 283 5.10 -12.01 -21.45
N PRO A 284 6.17 -11.37 -21.97
CA PRO A 284 7.53 -11.56 -21.48
C PRO A 284 7.62 -11.26 -19.98
N ARG A 285 8.48 -12.04 -19.26
CA ARG A 285 8.64 -11.83 -17.82
C ARG A 285 9.44 -10.60 -17.48
N GLU A 286 10.47 -10.32 -18.29
CA GLU A 286 11.38 -9.20 -18.10
C GLU A 286 11.81 -9.10 -16.62
N PRO A 287 12.60 -10.08 -16.13
CA PRO A 287 12.94 -10.19 -14.72
C PRO A 287 13.97 -9.14 -14.33
N ASP A 288 13.69 -8.41 -13.25
CA ASP A 288 14.65 -7.55 -12.55
C ASP A 288 15.31 -8.32 -11.40
N GLY A 289 14.87 -8.14 -10.15
CA GLY A 289 15.49 -8.70 -8.95
C GLY A 289 15.58 -10.22 -8.96
N VAL A 290 16.71 -10.77 -8.48
CA VAL A 290 16.95 -12.22 -8.43
C VAL A 290 17.57 -12.66 -7.09
N ALA A 291 17.16 -13.83 -6.57
CA ALA A 291 17.72 -14.40 -5.34
C ALA A 291 17.81 -15.93 -5.40
N TRP A 292 18.94 -16.50 -4.97
CA TRP A 292 19.11 -17.95 -4.83
C TRP A 292 18.33 -18.51 -3.63
N ILE A 293 17.54 -19.54 -3.86
CA ILE A 293 16.85 -20.34 -2.83
C ILE A 293 17.73 -21.52 -2.40
N SER A 294 18.47 -22.08 -3.34
CA SER A 294 19.50 -23.12 -3.15
C SER A 294 20.54 -23.02 -4.27
N ASN A 295 21.57 -23.88 -4.30
CA ASN A 295 22.53 -23.90 -5.41
C ASN A 295 21.93 -24.33 -6.75
N GLU A 296 20.70 -24.84 -6.75
CA GLU A 296 20.01 -25.38 -7.94
C GLU A 296 18.74 -24.64 -8.30
N LEU A 297 18.28 -23.70 -7.45
CA LEU A 297 16.99 -23.01 -7.60
C LEU A 297 17.12 -21.55 -7.21
N PHE A 298 16.62 -20.65 -8.02
CA PHE A 298 16.54 -19.21 -7.74
C PHE A 298 15.16 -18.66 -8.09
N ALA A 299 14.82 -17.49 -7.56
CA ALA A 299 13.60 -16.76 -7.84
C ALA A 299 13.94 -15.43 -8.51
N THR A 300 13.07 -14.99 -9.44
CA THR A 300 13.08 -13.67 -10.07
C THR A 300 11.83 -12.90 -9.71
N ALA A 301 11.94 -11.61 -9.50
CA ALA A 301 10.81 -10.69 -9.60
C ALA A 301 10.64 -10.34 -11.08
N ASP A 302 9.44 -10.49 -11.60
CA ASP A 302 9.19 -10.33 -13.04
C ASP A 302 8.48 -8.98 -13.24
N GLU A 303 9.19 -7.89 -13.01
CA GLU A 303 8.69 -6.52 -13.02
C GLU A 303 8.17 -6.12 -14.39
N GLY A 304 9.00 -6.32 -15.41
CA GLY A 304 8.75 -5.88 -16.76
C GLY A 304 9.24 -4.47 -17.05
N ASP A 305 9.58 -4.22 -18.30
CA ASP A 305 9.94 -2.89 -18.79
C ASP A 305 9.33 -2.60 -20.16
N LEU A 306 9.89 -3.19 -21.25
CA LEU A 306 9.49 -2.89 -22.62
C LEU A 306 8.14 -3.50 -23.01
N PHE A 307 7.82 -4.69 -22.52
CA PHE A 307 6.67 -5.48 -22.98
C PHE A 307 5.65 -5.80 -21.87
N GLY A 308 5.82 -5.23 -20.70
CA GLY A 308 4.81 -5.16 -19.66
C GLY A 308 4.90 -6.13 -18.49
N GLY A 309 5.90 -7.00 -18.42
CA GLY A 309 6.16 -7.87 -17.26
C GLY A 309 5.06 -8.86 -16.86
N SER A 310 5.39 -9.82 -16.00
CA SER A 310 4.46 -10.88 -15.61
C SER A 310 3.54 -10.53 -14.43
N ARG A 311 3.70 -9.36 -13.82
CA ARG A 311 2.98 -8.92 -12.61
C ARG A 311 3.15 -9.86 -11.41
N GLY A 312 4.17 -10.70 -11.44
CA GLY A 312 4.41 -11.76 -10.48
C GLY A 312 5.88 -12.08 -10.28
N PHE A 313 6.14 -13.27 -9.78
CA PHE A 313 7.49 -13.79 -9.63
C PHE A 313 7.56 -15.24 -10.12
N THR A 314 8.76 -15.64 -10.51
CA THR A 314 9.01 -16.98 -11.06
C THR A 314 10.17 -17.64 -10.33
N THR A 315 10.20 -18.98 -10.23
CA THR A 315 11.40 -19.71 -9.82
C THR A 315 11.89 -20.61 -10.93
N PHE A 316 13.19 -20.60 -11.14
CA PHE A 316 13.87 -21.38 -12.17
C PHE A 316 14.90 -22.31 -11.55
N ASP A 317 15.07 -23.49 -12.16
CA ASP A 317 16.26 -24.28 -11.91
C ASP A 317 17.47 -23.79 -12.77
N THR A 318 18.65 -24.31 -12.51
CA THR A 318 19.88 -23.94 -13.26
C THR A 318 19.88 -24.40 -14.72
N GLN A 319 18.91 -25.19 -15.16
CA GLN A 319 18.70 -25.59 -16.54
C GLN A 319 17.71 -24.70 -17.30
N GLY A 320 17.07 -23.73 -16.59
CA GLY A 320 16.08 -22.83 -17.15
C GLY A 320 14.64 -23.37 -17.14
N ASN A 321 14.39 -24.47 -16.42
CA ASN A 321 13.02 -24.94 -16.26
C ASN A 321 12.30 -24.10 -15.20
N ILE A 322 11.08 -23.68 -15.51
CA ILE A 322 10.19 -23.02 -14.55
C ILE A 322 9.70 -24.07 -13.55
N VAL A 323 10.00 -23.83 -12.27
CA VAL A 323 9.56 -24.68 -11.16
C VAL A 323 8.28 -24.15 -10.53
N PHE A 324 8.11 -22.83 -10.49
CA PHE A 324 6.91 -22.15 -9.98
C PHE A 324 6.75 -20.81 -10.69
N SER A 325 5.49 -20.42 -10.93
CA SER A 325 5.14 -19.08 -11.37
C SER A 325 3.92 -18.62 -10.55
N SER A 326 3.93 -17.39 -10.05
CA SER A 326 2.84 -16.85 -9.23
C SER A 326 1.58 -16.55 -10.04
N GLY A 327 1.69 -16.36 -11.37
CA GLY A 327 0.58 -15.91 -12.20
C GLY A 327 -0.03 -14.61 -11.65
N ASN A 328 -1.35 -14.54 -11.58
CA ASN A 328 -2.10 -13.38 -11.07
C ASN A 328 -2.27 -13.35 -9.53
N THR A 329 -1.61 -14.24 -8.78
CA THR A 329 -1.88 -14.37 -7.34
C THR A 329 -1.48 -13.15 -6.53
N LEU A 330 -0.42 -12.44 -6.93
CA LEU A 330 0.00 -11.21 -6.26
C LEU A 330 -1.01 -10.09 -6.47
N GLU A 331 -1.50 -9.90 -7.70
CA GLU A 331 -2.53 -8.90 -7.98
C GLU A 331 -3.83 -9.18 -7.22
N HIS A 332 -4.30 -10.43 -7.21
CA HIS A 332 -5.48 -10.80 -6.43
C HIS A 332 -5.28 -10.55 -4.93
N GLU A 333 -4.06 -10.77 -4.42
CA GLU A 333 -3.76 -10.48 -3.01
C GLU A 333 -3.78 -8.97 -2.74
N VAL A 334 -3.18 -8.12 -3.58
CA VAL A 334 -3.20 -6.66 -3.36
C VAL A 334 -4.60 -6.08 -3.52
N VAL A 335 -5.43 -6.60 -4.43
CA VAL A 335 -6.87 -6.24 -4.49
C VAL A 335 -7.58 -6.62 -3.19
N ARG A 336 -7.33 -7.82 -2.66
CA ARG A 336 -7.90 -8.30 -1.40
C ARG A 336 -7.53 -7.41 -0.21
N LEU A 337 -6.37 -6.79 -0.25
CA LEU A 337 -5.82 -5.93 0.79
C LEU A 337 -6.18 -4.44 0.63
N GLY A 338 -6.76 -4.03 -0.49
CA GLY A 338 -6.99 -2.62 -0.82
C GLY A 338 -5.72 -1.87 -1.22
N HIS A 339 -4.73 -2.58 -1.78
CA HIS A 339 -3.43 -2.07 -2.21
C HIS A 339 -3.24 -2.10 -3.73
N TYR A 340 -4.30 -2.27 -4.50
CA TYR A 340 -4.19 -2.37 -5.96
C TYR A 340 -3.99 -0.98 -6.59
N PRO A 341 -2.90 -0.79 -7.36
CA PRO A 341 -2.60 0.47 -8.04
C PRO A 341 -3.32 0.53 -9.40
N ASP A 342 -4.55 1.05 -9.44
CA ASP A 342 -5.39 1.09 -10.66
C ASP A 342 -4.73 1.89 -11.80
N ASP A 343 -3.95 2.90 -11.48
CA ASP A 343 -3.19 3.73 -12.44
C ASP A 343 -2.07 2.98 -13.16
N ARG A 344 -1.78 1.72 -12.75
CA ARG A 344 -0.81 0.84 -13.40
C ARG A 344 -1.45 -0.34 -14.14
N SER A 345 -2.78 -0.42 -14.17
CA SER A 345 -3.52 -1.55 -14.77
C SER A 345 -3.23 -1.74 -16.25
N GLU A 346 -3.11 -0.67 -17.03
CA GLU A 346 -2.80 -0.75 -18.47
C GLU A 346 -1.34 -1.16 -18.75
N ASN A 347 -0.45 -0.96 -17.78
CA ASN A 347 0.97 -1.25 -17.87
C ASN A 347 1.34 -2.57 -17.16
N LYS A 348 2.09 -2.45 -16.07
CA LYS A 348 2.76 -3.56 -15.37
C LYS A 348 2.05 -3.99 -14.06
N GLY A 349 0.92 -3.34 -13.70
CA GLY A 349 0.13 -3.69 -12.52
C GLY A 349 0.84 -3.40 -11.19
N ASN A 350 0.97 -4.42 -10.34
CA ASN A 350 1.55 -4.28 -8.99
C ASN A 350 3.09 -4.23 -8.96
N GLU A 351 3.77 -4.44 -10.08
CA GLU A 351 5.23 -4.32 -10.27
C GLU A 351 6.05 -4.97 -9.13
N PRO A 352 6.24 -6.29 -9.17
CA PRO A 352 7.19 -6.96 -8.28
C PRO A 352 8.62 -6.66 -8.74
N GLU A 353 9.41 -5.98 -7.93
CA GLU A 353 10.72 -5.49 -8.32
C GLU A 353 11.86 -6.30 -7.71
N SER A 354 11.80 -6.60 -6.43
CA SER A 354 12.87 -7.34 -5.80
C SER A 354 12.44 -8.61 -5.07
N VAL A 355 13.37 -9.56 -4.97
CA VAL A 355 13.21 -10.79 -4.23
C VAL A 355 14.39 -11.01 -3.28
N ALA A 356 14.12 -11.60 -2.12
CA ALA A 356 15.16 -11.99 -1.18
C ALA A 356 14.84 -13.34 -0.53
N PHE A 357 15.85 -14.16 -0.30
CA PHE A 357 15.69 -15.44 0.39
C PHE A 357 16.53 -15.49 1.66
N ALA A 358 15.97 -16.04 2.74
CA ALA A 358 16.72 -16.19 3.98
C ALA A 358 16.28 -17.39 4.84
N LYS A 359 17.24 -17.91 5.61
CA LYS A 359 17.06 -19.01 6.59
C LYS A 359 17.07 -18.45 8.01
N PHE A 360 15.93 -18.46 8.70
CA PHE A 360 15.76 -18.02 10.09
C PHE A 360 15.77 -19.24 11.05
N GLY A 361 16.93 -19.78 11.29
CA GLY A 361 17.07 -21.05 11.96
C GLY A 361 16.56 -22.21 11.11
N ASN A 362 15.44 -22.80 11.51
CA ASN A 362 14.81 -23.87 10.72
C ASN A 362 13.81 -23.39 9.67
N ASP A 363 13.35 -22.18 9.78
CA ASP A 363 12.36 -21.61 8.85
C ASP A 363 13.10 -21.01 7.64
N ARG A 364 12.51 -21.16 6.47
CA ARG A 364 13.01 -20.65 5.20
C ARG A 364 11.95 -19.77 4.60
N PHE A 365 12.31 -18.55 4.20
CA PHE A 365 11.39 -17.60 3.64
C PHE A 365 11.91 -17.01 2.34
N LEU A 366 11.00 -16.83 1.38
CA LEU A 366 11.18 -15.97 0.22
C LEU A 366 10.34 -14.72 0.44
N PHE A 367 10.93 -13.57 0.18
CA PHE A 367 10.29 -12.26 0.23
C PHE A 367 10.23 -11.69 -1.17
N VAL A 368 9.11 -11.08 -1.54
CA VAL A 368 8.92 -10.42 -2.83
C VAL A 368 8.39 -9.02 -2.54
N ALA A 369 9.12 -7.98 -2.90
CA ALA A 369 8.63 -6.60 -2.84
C ALA A 369 7.77 -6.31 -4.06
N SER A 370 6.68 -5.61 -3.85
CA SER A 370 5.82 -5.07 -4.90
C SER A 370 5.85 -3.55 -4.76
N GLU A 371 6.54 -2.91 -5.68
CA GLU A 371 6.82 -1.49 -5.66
C GLU A 371 5.52 -0.68 -5.63
N ARG A 372 4.69 -0.83 -6.66
CA ARG A 372 3.47 0.00 -6.82
C ARG A 372 2.38 -0.32 -5.81
N SER A 373 2.39 -1.52 -5.22
CA SER A 373 1.44 -1.87 -4.15
C SER A 373 1.97 -1.60 -2.75
N SER A 374 3.21 -1.15 -2.59
CA SER A 374 3.83 -0.78 -1.31
C SER A 374 3.76 -1.90 -0.25
N VAL A 375 4.00 -3.13 -0.66
CA VAL A 375 3.95 -4.33 0.21
C VAL A 375 5.13 -5.27 -0.03
N VAL A 376 5.40 -6.12 0.97
CA VAL A 376 6.32 -7.25 0.85
C VAL A 376 5.55 -8.55 1.11
N PHE A 377 5.46 -9.41 0.10
CA PHE A 377 4.90 -10.74 0.22
C PHE A 377 5.90 -11.69 0.87
N VAL A 378 5.44 -12.55 1.76
CA VAL A 378 6.26 -13.55 2.45
C VAL A 378 5.75 -14.94 2.13
N TYR A 379 6.64 -15.78 1.58
CA TYR A 379 6.40 -17.19 1.33
C TYR A 379 7.26 -18.05 2.23
N THR A 380 6.71 -19.15 2.73
CA THR A 380 7.51 -20.21 3.34
C THR A 380 8.05 -21.14 2.26
N VAL A 381 9.31 -21.55 2.38
CA VAL A 381 9.95 -22.48 1.45
C VAL A 381 10.14 -23.83 2.14
N LYS A 382 9.45 -24.87 1.71
CA LYS A 382 9.53 -26.22 2.31
C LYS A 382 10.93 -26.82 2.12
N ARG A 383 11.46 -27.45 3.15
CA ARG A 383 12.83 -28.02 3.13
C ARG A 383 12.99 -29.21 2.19
N ARG A 384 11.92 -29.96 1.97
CA ARG A 384 11.97 -31.24 1.28
C ARG A 384 12.08 -31.07 -0.24
N ASP A 385 11.35 -30.13 -0.78
CA ASP A 385 11.09 -30.01 -2.22
C ASP A 385 11.09 -28.55 -2.71
N ASN A 386 11.48 -27.60 -1.84
CA ASN A 386 11.44 -26.16 -2.09
C ASN A 386 10.07 -25.59 -2.47
N THR A 387 8.97 -26.33 -2.21
CA THR A 387 7.61 -25.83 -2.44
C THR A 387 7.39 -24.52 -1.71
N LEU A 388 6.82 -23.55 -2.42
CA LEU A 388 6.45 -22.24 -1.90
C LEU A 388 5.01 -22.25 -1.38
N GLU A 389 4.80 -21.72 -0.19
CA GLU A 389 3.46 -21.49 0.37
C GLU A 389 3.37 -20.06 0.86
N PHE A 390 2.36 -19.32 0.37
CA PHE A 390 2.09 -17.96 0.84
C PHE A 390 1.83 -17.96 2.35
N LEU A 391 2.47 -17.04 3.06
CA LEU A 391 2.37 -16.93 4.51
C LEU A 391 1.64 -15.68 4.95
N GLN A 392 2.07 -14.51 4.48
CA GLN A 392 1.53 -13.21 4.87
C GLN A 392 2.01 -12.10 3.92
N THR A 393 1.33 -10.95 3.98
CA THR A 393 1.77 -9.70 3.38
C THR A 393 2.18 -8.72 4.48
N LEU A 394 3.23 -7.92 4.25
CA LEU A 394 3.74 -6.91 5.15
C LEU A 394 3.54 -5.52 4.53
N PRO A 395 3.07 -4.52 5.28
CA PRO A 395 2.96 -3.15 4.78
C PRO A 395 4.34 -2.49 4.76
N ALA A 396 4.70 -1.83 3.67
CA ALA A 396 5.95 -1.11 3.48
C ALA A 396 5.75 0.41 3.39
N GLY A 397 6.81 1.16 3.13
CA GLY A 397 6.73 2.52 2.61
C GLY A 397 6.30 2.51 1.15
N ILE A 398 6.20 3.67 0.50
CA ILE A 398 5.87 3.76 -0.92
C ILE A 398 7.10 3.38 -1.75
N GLY A 399 6.92 2.49 -2.73
CA GLY A 399 8.01 1.98 -3.55
C GLY A 399 9.03 1.16 -2.73
N PRO A 400 8.66 -0.02 -2.19
CA PRO A 400 9.64 -0.90 -1.54
C PRO A 400 10.47 -1.63 -2.60
N GLU A 401 11.76 -1.36 -2.61
CA GLU A 401 12.74 -1.92 -3.53
C GLU A 401 13.73 -2.83 -2.77
N GLY A 402 14.58 -2.26 -1.93
CA GLY A 402 15.59 -3.01 -1.21
C GLY A 402 15.03 -3.86 -0.06
N ILE A 403 15.33 -5.16 -0.05
CA ILE A 403 14.96 -6.09 1.02
C ILE A 403 16.20 -6.71 1.66
N LYS A 404 16.37 -6.55 2.97
CA LYS A 404 17.45 -7.22 3.72
C LYS A 404 16.95 -8.04 4.89
N ALA A 405 17.19 -9.34 4.84
CA ALA A 405 16.99 -10.23 5.98
C ALA A 405 18.21 -10.22 6.91
N ILE A 406 17.97 -10.18 8.22
CA ILE A 406 18.99 -10.26 9.26
C ILE A 406 18.66 -11.43 10.22
N PRO A 407 18.87 -12.70 9.78
CA PRO A 407 18.38 -13.88 10.49
C PRO A 407 18.91 -14.02 11.92
N LYS A 408 20.17 -13.63 12.18
CA LYS A 408 20.78 -13.68 13.51
C LYS A 408 20.02 -12.85 14.55
N ARG A 409 19.25 -11.85 14.09
CA ARG A 409 18.44 -10.97 14.93
C ARG A 409 16.95 -11.18 14.79
N ASN A 410 16.53 -12.11 13.94
CA ASN A 410 15.13 -12.32 13.54
C ASN A 410 14.50 -11.04 12.98
N LEU A 411 15.23 -10.30 12.15
CA LEU A 411 14.75 -9.07 11.51
C LEU A 411 14.68 -9.23 10.00
N LEU A 412 13.72 -8.55 9.42
CA LEU A 412 13.61 -8.22 8.01
C LEU A 412 13.55 -6.69 7.91
N VAL A 413 14.14 -6.13 6.89
CA VAL A 413 14.12 -4.69 6.60
C VAL A 413 13.73 -4.50 5.16
N SER A 414 12.86 -3.50 4.88
CA SER A 414 12.63 -2.99 3.53
C SER A 414 13.01 -1.52 3.46
N ALA A 415 13.67 -1.12 2.39
CA ALA A 415 13.88 0.26 1.99
C ALA A 415 12.78 0.64 0.99
N SER A 416 12.32 1.87 1.04
CA SER A 416 11.24 2.37 0.18
C SER A 416 11.63 3.75 -0.33
N GLU A 417 11.70 3.88 -1.64
CA GLU A 417 12.36 4.98 -2.31
C GLU A 417 11.55 6.29 -2.34
N ASN A 418 10.24 6.21 -2.50
CA ASN A 418 9.43 7.38 -2.83
C ASN A 418 9.41 8.44 -1.73
N ASP A 419 9.77 9.67 -2.09
CA ASP A 419 9.73 10.85 -1.24
C ASP A 419 8.90 11.97 -1.91
N SER A 420 7.62 12.00 -1.61
CA SER A 420 6.70 13.05 -2.08
C SER A 420 6.47 14.10 -0.99
N ARG A 421 7.36 15.08 -0.90
CA ARG A 421 7.32 16.14 0.13
C ARG A 421 6.01 16.93 0.13
N GLY A 422 5.42 17.15 -1.04
CA GLY A 422 4.18 17.91 -1.21
C GLY A 422 2.99 17.27 -0.51
N ASP A 423 2.94 15.94 -0.52
CA ASP A 423 1.86 15.13 0.04
C ASP A 423 2.23 14.49 1.39
N ALA A 424 3.36 14.92 1.97
CA ALA A 424 3.87 14.46 3.26
C ALA A 424 4.25 12.97 3.35
N TYR A 425 4.28 12.25 2.25
CA TYR A 425 4.85 10.92 2.17
C TYR A 425 6.34 11.00 1.90
N ARG A 426 7.14 10.37 2.73
CA ARG A 426 8.60 10.44 2.71
C ARG A 426 9.18 9.04 2.57
N SER A 427 10.36 8.95 1.94
CA SER A 427 11.16 7.73 1.90
C SER A 427 11.44 7.19 3.30
N VAL A 428 11.31 5.88 3.48
CA VAL A 428 11.44 5.23 4.79
C VAL A 428 12.14 3.87 4.71
N ILE A 429 12.77 3.51 5.82
CA ILE A 429 13.23 2.14 6.08
C ILE A 429 12.30 1.50 7.09
N THR A 430 11.65 0.39 6.72
CA THR A 430 10.72 -0.34 7.57
C THR A 430 11.38 -1.58 8.17
N ILE A 431 11.23 -1.78 9.48
CA ILE A 431 11.85 -2.88 10.21
C ILE A 431 10.77 -3.82 10.75
N TYR A 432 10.88 -5.10 10.41
CA TYR A 432 9.98 -6.16 10.86
C TYR A 432 10.71 -7.16 11.73
N GLN A 433 10.00 -7.73 12.72
CA GLN A 433 10.55 -8.74 13.61
C GLN A 433 9.79 -10.06 13.53
N LEU A 434 10.52 -11.15 13.31
CA LEU A 434 10.00 -12.50 13.30
C LEU A 434 9.83 -13.04 14.72
N LYS A 435 8.59 -13.27 15.14
CA LYS A 435 8.24 -13.79 16.47
C LYS A 435 7.10 -14.81 16.37
N LYS A 436 6.96 -15.66 17.41
CA LYS A 436 5.70 -16.40 17.63
C LYS A 436 4.64 -15.42 18.10
N ASN A 437 3.87 -14.91 17.17
CA ASN A 437 2.83 -13.92 17.41
C ASN A 437 1.74 -14.08 16.35
N LYS A 438 0.65 -13.31 16.49
CA LYS A 438 -0.34 -13.15 15.43
C LYS A 438 0.12 -12.08 14.47
N ALA A 439 -0.28 -12.17 13.21
CA ALA A 439 -0.12 -11.09 12.26
C ALA A 439 -0.89 -9.85 12.74
N GLU A 440 -0.26 -8.70 12.70
CA GLU A 440 -0.87 -7.40 13.03
C GLU A 440 -1.42 -6.71 11.78
N TYR A 441 -0.90 -7.06 10.62
CA TYR A 441 -1.36 -6.64 9.30
C TYR A 441 -1.66 -7.88 8.44
N PRO A 442 -2.66 -7.82 7.54
CA PRO A 442 -3.62 -6.73 7.28
C PRO A 442 -4.67 -6.59 8.39
N THR A 443 -5.30 -5.41 8.48
CA THR A 443 -6.40 -5.16 9.44
C THR A 443 -7.79 -5.36 8.83
N ILE A 444 -7.89 -5.20 7.51
CA ILE A 444 -9.05 -5.45 6.66
C ILE A 444 -8.61 -6.30 5.46
N ILE A 445 -9.47 -7.22 5.05
CA ILE A 445 -9.35 -7.97 3.78
C ILE A 445 -10.72 -8.10 3.13
N SER A 446 -10.77 -8.30 1.83
CA SER A 446 -12.01 -8.68 1.14
C SER A 446 -12.11 -10.19 0.91
N ALA A 447 -13.33 -10.70 0.79
CA ALA A 447 -13.63 -12.05 0.36
C ALA A 447 -13.67 -12.12 -1.17
N ASP A 448 -13.64 -13.35 -1.70
CA ASP A 448 -13.80 -13.55 -3.13
C ASP A 448 -15.27 -13.48 -3.53
N ARG A 449 -15.50 -12.94 -4.73
CA ARG A 449 -16.75 -13.03 -5.48
C ARG A 449 -16.99 -14.48 -5.95
N PRO A 450 -18.19 -14.81 -6.44
CA PRO A 450 -18.50 -16.17 -6.94
C PRO A 450 -17.61 -16.64 -8.11
N ASP A 451 -17.00 -15.73 -8.86
CA ASP A 451 -16.07 -16.02 -9.96
C ASP A 451 -14.62 -16.25 -9.49
N GLY A 452 -14.36 -16.14 -8.19
CA GLY A 452 -13.05 -16.33 -7.57
C GLY A 452 -12.19 -15.07 -7.51
N THR A 453 -12.66 -13.92 -8.03
CA THR A 453 -11.94 -12.65 -7.90
C THR A 453 -12.23 -11.97 -6.55
N PRO A 454 -11.26 -11.33 -5.91
CA PRO A 454 -11.52 -10.58 -4.67
C PRO A 454 -12.42 -9.36 -4.93
N ILE A 455 -13.23 -8.97 -3.94
CA ILE A 455 -14.00 -7.72 -3.98
C ILE A 455 -13.00 -6.56 -3.90
N PRO A 456 -12.91 -5.68 -4.93
CA PRO A 456 -12.03 -4.51 -4.90
C PRO A 456 -12.52 -3.49 -3.88
N TRP A 457 -11.59 -2.89 -3.15
CA TRP A 457 -11.88 -1.85 -2.16
C TRP A 457 -10.65 -0.98 -1.89
N GLY A 458 -10.87 0.19 -1.33
CA GLY A 458 -9.89 1.16 -0.91
C GLY A 458 -10.61 2.48 -0.59
N ALA A 459 -9.87 3.56 -0.31
CA ALA A 459 -10.38 4.91 -0.13
C ALA A 459 -11.57 4.98 0.85
N LEU A 460 -11.49 4.33 2.01
CA LEU A 460 -12.60 4.23 2.96
C LEU A 460 -12.80 5.55 3.70
N SER A 461 -13.94 6.22 3.48
CA SER A 461 -14.27 7.53 4.02
C SER A 461 -15.30 7.54 5.16
N GLY A 462 -16.08 6.47 5.38
CA GLY A 462 -17.09 6.47 6.44
C GLY A 462 -17.46 5.09 6.98
N PHE A 463 -17.92 5.05 8.24
CA PHE A 463 -18.35 3.83 8.93
C PHE A 463 -19.72 3.95 9.59
N ALA A 464 -20.56 2.90 9.46
CA ALA A 464 -21.79 2.74 10.22
C ALA A 464 -21.92 1.33 10.80
N ILE A 465 -22.18 1.21 12.10
CA ILE A 465 -22.50 -0.08 12.74
C ILE A 465 -23.95 -0.45 12.44
N ASP A 466 -24.19 -1.74 12.12
CA ASP A 466 -25.55 -2.27 12.05
C ASP A 466 -26.22 -2.16 13.44
N PRO A 467 -27.34 -1.43 13.55
CA PRO A 467 -28.03 -1.29 14.83
C PRO A 467 -28.62 -2.59 15.38
N LYS A 468 -28.71 -3.65 14.55
CA LYS A 468 -29.19 -4.97 14.96
C LYS A 468 -28.06 -5.95 15.28
N ASP A 469 -26.84 -5.73 14.71
CA ASP A 469 -25.68 -6.63 14.90
C ASP A 469 -24.35 -5.88 15.01
N ASP A 470 -23.85 -5.72 16.23
CA ASP A 470 -22.53 -5.09 16.53
C ASP A 470 -21.32 -5.73 15.81
N LYS A 471 -21.53 -6.76 15.00
CA LYS A 471 -20.46 -7.46 14.26
C LYS A 471 -20.40 -7.06 12.80
N THR A 472 -21.44 -6.42 12.30
CA THR A 472 -21.57 -5.94 10.94
C THR A 472 -21.28 -4.43 10.92
N LEU A 473 -20.35 -4.03 10.07
CA LEU A 473 -19.99 -2.66 9.80
C LEU A 473 -20.23 -2.39 8.32
N TYR A 474 -20.88 -1.28 8.03
CA TYR A 474 -20.99 -0.73 6.70
C TYR A 474 -19.92 0.33 6.51
N SER A 475 -19.34 0.39 5.32
CA SER A 475 -18.36 1.40 4.94
C SER A 475 -18.63 1.88 3.52
N ILE A 476 -18.22 3.10 3.24
CA ILE A 476 -18.23 3.69 1.90
C ILE A 476 -16.81 4.07 1.51
N HIS A 477 -16.61 4.41 0.26
CA HIS A 477 -15.39 5.00 -0.29
C HIS A 477 -15.70 6.39 -0.86
N ASP A 478 -14.71 7.24 -0.99
CA ASP A 478 -14.79 8.57 -1.60
C ASP A 478 -15.02 8.52 -3.13
N SER A 479 -14.72 9.59 -3.84
CA SER A 479 -14.87 9.70 -5.30
C SER A 479 -13.82 8.94 -6.12
N PHE A 480 -12.87 8.23 -5.48
CA PHE A 480 -11.81 7.52 -6.18
C PHE A 480 -12.34 6.49 -7.18
N TYR A 481 -13.38 5.72 -6.80
CA TYR A 481 -13.95 4.72 -7.70
C TYR A 481 -15.12 5.24 -8.51
N GLN A 482 -15.19 4.80 -9.77
CA GLN A 482 -16.26 5.17 -10.74
C GLN A 482 -17.66 4.77 -10.25
N GLN A 483 -17.77 3.71 -9.45
CA GLN A 483 -19.04 3.17 -8.97
C GLN A 483 -19.11 3.29 -7.46
N SER A 484 -19.89 4.24 -6.95
CA SER A 484 -20.11 4.35 -5.51
C SER A 484 -20.80 3.10 -4.96
N ARG A 485 -20.28 2.58 -3.85
CA ARG A 485 -20.78 1.35 -3.21
C ARG A 485 -20.66 1.38 -1.71
N ILE A 486 -21.50 0.60 -1.05
CA ILE A 486 -21.42 0.32 0.38
C ILE A 486 -20.79 -1.05 0.55
N TYR A 487 -19.69 -1.14 1.29
CA TYR A 487 -19.08 -2.40 1.68
C TYR A 487 -19.72 -2.94 2.96
N VAL A 488 -19.97 -4.27 2.99
CA VAL A 488 -20.50 -4.96 4.17
C VAL A 488 -19.37 -5.76 4.82
N MET A 489 -19.01 -5.41 6.04
CA MET A 489 -17.82 -5.91 6.70
C MET A 489 -18.13 -6.67 7.99
N ASN A 490 -17.52 -7.84 8.17
CA ASN A 490 -17.57 -8.59 9.42
C ASN A 490 -16.39 -8.20 10.33
N ILE A 491 -16.66 -7.39 11.35
CA ILE A 491 -15.64 -6.91 12.28
C ILE A 491 -15.38 -7.84 13.47
N ARG A 492 -16.06 -8.99 13.57
CA ARG A 492 -15.74 -10.01 14.58
C ARG A 492 -14.41 -10.69 14.28
N LYS A 493 -14.10 -10.84 13.00
CA LYS A 493 -12.83 -11.42 12.54
C LYS A 493 -11.68 -10.43 12.71
N LYS A 494 -10.45 -10.93 12.69
CA LYS A 494 -9.20 -10.18 12.64
C LYS A 494 -8.26 -10.93 11.69
N PRO A 495 -7.98 -10.36 10.52
CA PRO A 495 -8.50 -9.08 9.99
C PRO A 495 -10.04 -9.06 9.87
N ALA A 496 -10.61 -7.84 9.81
CA ALA A 496 -12.00 -7.67 9.40
C ALA A 496 -12.18 -8.14 7.95
N VAL A 497 -13.37 -8.60 7.59
CA VAL A 497 -13.60 -9.16 6.25
C VAL A 497 -14.75 -8.45 5.58
N ILE A 498 -14.48 -7.75 4.49
CA ILE A 498 -15.49 -7.29 3.54
C ILE A 498 -16.00 -8.53 2.83
N PHE A 499 -17.27 -8.84 2.97
CA PHE A 499 -17.84 -10.08 2.43
C PHE A 499 -18.96 -9.84 1.42
N ASP A 500 -19.41 -8.58 1.27
CA ASP A 500 -20.44 -8.19 0.32
C ASP A 500 -20.27 -6.71 -0.06
N GLU A 501 -20.82 -6.31 -1.20
CA GLU A 501 -20.81 -4.94 -1.71
C GLU A 501 -22.18 -4.59 -2.29
N ILE A 502 -22.68 -3.39 -1.98
CA ILE A 502 -23.97 -2.86 -2.44
C ILE A 502 -23.68 -1.67 -3.34
N VAL A 503 -23.84 -1.86 -4.64
CA VAL A 503 -23.61 -0.79 -5.63
C VAL A 503 -24.77 0.20 -5.63
N LEU A 504 -24.46 1.49 -5.48
CA LEU A 504 -25.47 2.56 -5.51
C LEU A 504 -26.00 2.79 -6.93
N LYS A 505 -27.33 2.89 -7.04
CA LYS A 505 -28.01 3.04 -8.33
C LYS A 505 -29.10 4.10 -8.28
N ASN A 506 -29.14 4.97 -9.28
CA ASN A 506 -30.27 5.86 -9.52
C ASN A 506 -30.98 5.43 -10.81
N SER A 507 -32.27 5.12 -10.71
CA SER A 507 -33.07 4.65 -11.85
C SER A 507 -32.43 3.47 -12.59
N GLY A 508 -31.81 2.55 -11.84
CA GLY A 508 -31.15 1.33 -12.34
C GLY A 508 -29.75 1.52 -12.92
N LYS A 509 -29.22 2.75 -12.95
CA LYS A 509 -27.86 3.05 -13.40
C LYS A 509 -26.95 3.27 -12.19
N THR A 510 -25.71 2.80 -12.26
CA THR A 510 -24.68 3.10 -11.26
C THR A 510 -24.42 4.60 -11.19
N VAL A 511 -24.06 5.08 -10.01
CA VAL A 511 -23.73 6.49 -9.79
C VAL A 511 -22.28 6.62 -9.34
N ASN A 512 -21.68 7.77 -9.67
CA ASN A 512 -20.43 8.25 -9.12
C ASN A 512 -20.75 9.48 -8.26
N LEU A 513 -20.66 9.32 -6.96
CA LEU A 513 -20.80 10.34 -5.95
C LEU A 513 -19.43 10.58 -5.31
N ASP A 514 -19.35 11.52 -4.40
CA ASP A 514 -18.21 11.76 -3.51
C ASP A 514 -18.64 11.46 -2.05
N PRO A 515 -18.82 10.16 -1.68
CA PRO A 515 -19.36 9.79 -0.39
C PRO A 515 -18.32 9.94 0.72
N GLU A 516 -18.63 10.75 1.74
CA GLU A 516 -17.74 11.05 2.86
C GLU A 516 -18.27 10.55 4.22
N GLY A 517 -19.53 10.15 4.30
CA GLY A 517 -20.10 9.62 5.52
C GLY A 517 -21.32 8.76 5.29
N ILE A 518 -21.55 7.79 6.18
CA ILE A 518 -22.67 6.84 6.10
C ILE A 518 -23.36 6.66 7.46
N ALA A 519 -24.67 6.58 7.47
CA ALA A 519 -25.47 6.16 8.61
C ALA A 519 -26.54 5.13 8.18
N VAL A 520 -26.79 4.15 9.03
CA VAL A 520 -28.03 3.33 8.90
C VAL A 520 -29.20 4.18 9.34
N SER A 521 -30.27 4.22 8.54
CA SER A 521 -31.46 5.00 8.87
C SER A 521 -32.05 4.61 10.22
N ALA A 522 -32.34 5.60 11.04
CA ALA A 522 -32.98 5.41 12.35
C ALA A 522 -34.45 4.98 12.23
N SER A 523 -35.08 5.03 11.04
CA SER A 523 -36.40 4.49 10.76
C SER A 523 -36.50 2.98 10.97
N GLY A 524 -35.34 2.27 10.93
CA GLY A 524 -35.27 0.82 11.17
C GLY A 524 -35.65 -0.05 9.96
N ASP A 525 -35.85 0.53 8.79
CA ASP A 525 -36.20 -0.17 7.53
C ASP A 525 -34.96 -0.83 6.86
N GLY A 526 -33.75 -0.50 7.32
CA GLY A 526 -32.49 -1.03 6.81
C GLY A 526 -31.91 -0.22 5.64
N SER A 527 -32.46 0.98 5.37
CA SER A 527 -31.91 1.93 4.42
C SER A 527 -30.71 2.69 4.98
N PHE A 528 -30.04 3.45 4.12
CA PHE A 528 -28.83 4.18 4.45
C PHE A 528 -28.97 5.66 4.11
N TRP A 529 -28.40 6.51 4.94
CA TRP A 529 -28.11 7.90 4.62
C TRP A 529 -26.62 8.07 4.34
N ILE A 530 -26.29 8.75 3.25
CA ILE A 530 -24.92 8.98 2.79
C ILE A 530 -24.72 10.48 2.64
N ALA A 531 -23.68 11.02 3.24
CA ALA A 531 -23.22 12.37 2.98
C ALA A 531 -22.30 12.33 1.75
N SER A 532 -22.65 13.09 0.72
CA SER A 532 -21.83 13.25 -0.49
C SER A 532 -21.31 14.68 -0.56
N GLU A 533 -20.00 14.83 -0.68
CA GLU A 533 -19.36 16.13 -0.81
C GLU A 533 -19.68 16.78 -2.15
N GLY A 534 -19.70 18.12 -2.16
CA GLY A 534 -19.84 18.94 -3.34
C GLY A 534 -18.50 19.52 -3.78
N ALA A 535 -18.23 19.49 -5.08
CA ALA A 535 -16.97 19.96 -5.62
C ALA A 535 -16.95 21.47 -5.88
N GLY A 536 -15.83 22.12 -5.52
CA GLY A 536 -15.51 23.50 -5.84
C GLY A 536 -15.92 24.52 -4.78
N SER A 537 -15.50 25.77 -4.98
CA SER A 537 -15.68 26.89 -4.07
C SER A 537 -16.23 28.12 -4.79
N VAL A 538 -17.17 28.83 -4.17
CA VAL A 538 -17.78 30.04 -4.76
C VAL A 538 -16.78 31.21 -4.84
N ASP A 539 -15.79 31.24 -3.99
CA ASP A 539 -14.75 32.27 -3.91
C ASP A 539 -13.39 31.87 -4.54
N GLU A 540 -13.33 30.70 -5.21
CA GLU A 540 -12.12 30.19 -5.87
C GLU A 540 -12.32 30.07 -7.41
N PRO A 541 -12.01 31.08 -8.22
CA PRO A 541 -12.31 31.08 -9.67
C PRO A 541 -11.65 29.93 -10.45
N LYS A 542 -10.54 29.36 -9.97
CA LYS A 542 -9.85 28.24 -10.59
C LYS A 542 -10.52 26.89 -10.28
N ARG A 543 -11.39 26.84 -9.30
CA ARG A 543 -12.12 25.65 -8.84
C ARG A 543 -13.58 26.03 -8.55
N PRO A 544 -14.34 26.48 -9.56
CA PRO A 544 -15.72 26.87 -9.38
C PRO A 544 -16.56 25.68 -8.91
N VAL A 545 -17.68 25.96 -8.27
CA VAL A 545 -18.65 24.93 -7.86
C VAL A 545 -19.15 24.18 -9.10
N THR A 546 -18.96 22.86 -9.11
CA THR A 546 -19.41 21.94 -10.17
C THR A 546 -20.46 20.95 -9.69
N SER A 547 -20.50 20.67 -8.38
CA SER A 547 -21.53 19.86 -7.72
C SER A 547 -21.85 20.41 -6.33
N LEU A 548 -23.05 20.09 -5.83
CA LEU A 548 -23.51 20.53 -4.51
C LEU A 548 -23.35 19.40 -3.49
N ASN A 549 -23.15 19.80 -2.23
CA ASN A 549 -23.24 18.88 -1.11
C ASN A 549 -24.66 18.35 -0.97
N MET A 550 -24.82 17.03 -0.75
CA MET A 550 -26.13 16.41 -0.63
C MET A 550 -26.15 15.26 0.36
N LEU A 551 -27.30 15.00 0.97
CA LEU A 551 -27.59 13.76 1.65
C LEU A 551 -28.35 12.85 0.69
N VAL A 552 -27.88 11.62 0.56
CA VAL A 552 -28.47 10.61 -0.34
C VAL A 552 -29.10 9.51 0.51
N HIS A 553 -30.39 9.28 0.31
CA HIS A 553 -31.11 8.16 0.94
C HIS A 553 -31.10 6.98 -0.02
N ALA A 554 -30.50 5.88 0.39
CA ALA A 554 -30.41 4.64 -0.38
C ALA A 554 -31.12 3.50 0.33
N ALA A 555 -31.92 2.73 -0.41
CA ALA A 555 -32.51 1.50 0.07
C ALA A 555 -31.42 0.45 0.40
N SER A 556 -31.80 -0.62 1.11
CA SER A 556 -30.89 -1.70 1.48
C SER A 556 -30.26 -2.44 0.29
N ASP A 557 -30.80 -2.30 -0.93
CA ASP A 557 -30.27 -2.85 -2.18
C ASP A 557 -29.42 -1.85 -2.99
N GLY A 558 -29.17 -0.66 -2.43
CA GLY A 558 -28.40 0.41 -3.06
C GLY A 558 -29.21 1.31 -4.00
N THR A 559 -30.52 1.09 -4.13
CA THR A 559 -31.39 1.98 -4.94
C THR A 559 -31.56 3.32 -4.25
N ILE A 560 -31.19 4.43 -4.90
CA ILE A 560 -31.38 5.79 -4.39
C ILE A 560 -32.87 6.10 -4.37
N ILE A 561 -33.39 6.47 -3.18
CA ILE A 561 -34.79 6.79 -2.91
C ILE A 561 -35.01 8.30 -3.09
N GLU A 562 -34.12 9.10 -2.48
CA GLU A 562 -34.17 10.56 -2.53
C GLU A 562 -32.79 11.19 -2.35
N THR A 563 -32.70 12.47 -2.69
CA THR A 563 -31.53 13.31 -2.44
C THR A 563 -31.97 14.63 -1.84
N ILE A 564 -31.23 15.09 -0.82
CA ILE A 564 -31.52 16.32 -0.09
C ILE A 564 -30.31 17.25 -0.23
N THR A 565 -30.52 18.41 -0.86
CA THR A 565 -29.49 19.44 -0.95
C THR A 565 -29.63 20.47 0.15
N LEU A 566 -28.57 21.23 0.38
CA LEU A 566 -28.62 22.40 1.26
C LEU A 566 -29.48 23.52 0.62
N PRO A 567 -30.05 24.44 1.43
CA PRO A 567 -30.75 25.61 0.90
C PRO A 567 -29.85 26.47 0.02
N ASP A 568 -30.45 27.15 -0.98
CA ASP A 568 -29.71 28.01 -1.93
C ASP A 568 -28.84 29.05 -1.22
N ALA A 569 -29.33 29.64 -0.12
CA ALA A 569 -28.57 30.60 0.68
C ALA A 569 -27.30 30.00 1.33
N VAL A 570 -27.33 28.72 1.59
CA VAL A 570 -26.15 27.98 2.13
C VAL A 570 -25.23 27.57 0.96
N ASN A 571 -25.79 27.04 -0.13
CA ASN A 571 -25.02 26.67 -1.32
C ASN A 571 -24.27 27.87 -1.93
N ALA A 572 -24.85 29.09 -1.84
CA ALA A 572 -24.18 30.32 -2.25
C ALA A 572 -22.88 30.64 -1.46
N LYS A 573 -22.61 29.90 -0.40
CA LYS A 573 -21.41 30.02 0.44
C LYS A 573 -20.50 28.79 0.39
N GLN A 574 -20.77 27.84 -0.53
CA GLN A 574 -20.05 26.58 -0.63
C GLN A 574 -18.56 26.83 -0.86
N ARG A 575 -17.78 26.16 -0.08
CA ARG A 575 -16.36 25.86 -0.34
C ARG A 575 -16.17 24.36 -0.42
N ARG A 576 -15.12 23.90 -1.11
CA ARG A 576 -14.65 22.53 -1.05
C ARG A 576 -14.35 22.15 0.40
N PHE A 577 -14.27 20.87 0.72
CA PHE A 577 -14.23 20.35 2.09
C PHE A 577 -15.55 20.64 2.84
N GLY A 578 -16.60 20.08 2.23
CA GLY A 578 -17.98 20.24 2.68
C GLY A 578 -18.45 19.17 3.63
N PHE A 579 -19.36 18.31 3.21
CA PHE A 579 -19.88 17.22 4.04
C PHE A 579 -18.84 16.12 4.21
N GLU A 580 -18.58 15.75 5.48
CA GLU A 580 -17.63 14.70 5.87
C GLU A 580 -18.28 13.58 6.69
N GLY A 581 -19.54 13.68 7.00
CA GLY A 581 -20.21 12.64 7.75
C GLY A 581 -21.68 12.92 7.96
N VAL A 582 -22.44 11.87 8.22
CA VAL A 582 -23.85 11.93 8.54
C VAL A 582 -24.22 10.99 9.69
N ALA A 583 -25.04 11.45 10.61
CA ALA A 583 -25.66 10.63 11.64
C ALA A 583 -27.18 10.73 11.54
N SER A 584 -27.87 9.60 11.59
CA SER A 584 -29.32 9.50 11.62
C SER A 584 -29.78 9.16 13.04
N VAL A 585 -30.75 9.90 13.55
CA VAL A 585 -31.33 9.68 14.86
C VAL A 585 -32.85 9.82 14.80
N MET A 586 -33.56 9.09 15.67
CA MET A 586 -34.99 9.25 15.87
C MET A 586 -35.21 10.24 17.00
N GLU A 587 -35.90 11.36 16.69
CA GLU A 587 -36.38 12.33 17.68
C GLU A 587 -37.91 12.20 17.82
N ASP A 588 -38.53 12.99 18.72
CA ASP A 588 -39.97 12.87 19.04
C ASP A 588 -40.86 13.05 17.80
N ASP A 589 -40.48 13.91 16.88
CA ASP A 589 -41.25 14.27 15.68
C ASP A 589 -40.86 13.47 14.42
N GLY A 590 -39.88 12.54 14.50
CA GLY A 590 -39.43 11.71 13.39
C GLY A 590 -37.92 11.59 13.23
N GLU A 591 -37.49 11.15 12.06
CA GLU A 591 -36.07 11.01 11.74
C GLU A 591 -35.41 12.36 11.50
N VAL A 592 -34.27 12.58 12.12
CA VAL A 592 -33.44 13.77 11.99
C VAL A 592 -32.02 13.37 11.60
N LEU A 593 -31.47 14.10 10.63
CA LEU A 593 -30.11 13.89 10.16
C LEU A 593 -29.19 15.01 10.64
N TYR A 594 -28.00 14.62 11.11
CA TYR A 594 -26.95 15.54 11.47
C TYR A 594 -25.77 15.37 10.51
N ALA A 595 -25.38 16.46 9.83
CA ALA A 595 -24.27 16.45 8.87
C ALA A 595 -23.10 17.30 9.42
N ALA A 596 -21.90 16.75 9.42
CA ALA A 596 -20.68 17.47 9.77
C ALA A 596 -20.07 18.12 8.53
N PHE A 597 -19.64 19.37 8.65
CA PHE A 597 -18.85 20.06 7.62
C PHE A 597 -17.39 19.99 8.01
N GLN A 598 -16.51 19.74 7.04
CA GLN A 598 -15.08 19.62 7.30
C GLN A 598 -14.46 20.95 7.73
N ARG A 599 -14.70 22.00 6.95
CA ARG A 599 -14.04 23.29 7.11
C ARG A 599 -15.03 24.47 7.14
N PRO A 600 -14.59 25.66 7.61
CA PRO A 600 -15.42 26.86 7.54
C PRO A 600 -15.76 27.22 6.08
N TRP A 601 -17.03 27.52 5.81
CA TRP A 601 -17.51 28.07 4.55
C TRP A 601 -17.50 29.60 4.57
N VAL A 602 -17.87 30.23 3.45
CA VAL A 602 -17.94 31.71 3.38
C VAL A 602 -18.83 32.24 4.51
N ASP A 603 -18.38 33.30 5.19
CA ASP A 603 -18.97 33.93 6.36
C ASP A 603 -18.93 33.12 7.69
N ASP A 604 -18.40 31.91 7.69
CA ASP A 604 -18.15 31.20 8.95
C ASP A 604 -16.90 31.75 9.66
N PRO A 605 -16.80 31.66 11.01
CA PRO A 605 -15.63 32.09 11.75
C PRO A 605 -14.38 31.32 11.34
N GLU A 606 -13.46 32.00 10.68
CA GLU A 606 -12.18 31.43 10.23
C GLU A 606 -11.19 31.30 11.38
N PRO A 607 -10.25 30.33 11.29
CA PRO A 607 -9.18 30.23 12.28
C PRO A 607 -8.24 31.44 12.20
N ASP A 608 -7.96 32.07 13.34
CA ASP A 608 -6.92 33.12 13.43
C ASP A 608 -5.50 32.54 13.59
N ASN A 609 -5.40 31.20 13.69
CA ASN A 609 -4.15 30.42 13.80
C ASN A 609 -3.25 30.76 15.00
N SER A 610 -3.68 31.62 15.89
CA SER A 610 -2.94 32.01 17.10
C SER A 610 -3.71 31.74 18.37
N ASN A 611 -5.02 32.00 18.40
CA ASN A 611 -5.86 31.88 19.57
C ASN A 611 -7.16 31.12 19.36
N GLU A 612 -7.72 31.14 18.15
CA GLU A 612 -8.98 30.46 17.81
C GLU A 612 -8.83 29.58 16.57
N GLY A 613 -9.33 28.35 16.66
CA GLY A 613 -9.28 27.36 15.59
C GLY A 613 -10.34 27.55 14.49
N GLY A 614 -11.21 28.54 14.62
CA GLY A 614 -12.35 28.71 13.73
C GLY A 614 -13.55 27.84 14.14
N LYS A 615 -14.63 27.90 13.35
CA LYS A 615 -15.84 27.12 13.61
C LYS A 615 -16.39 26.54 12.33
N VAL A 616 -16.82 25.28 12.39
CA VAL A 616 -17.50 24.61 11.29
C VAL A 616 -18.94 24.36 11.62
N ARG A 617 -19.77 24.16 10.61
CA ARG A 617 -21.20 23.90 10.79
C ARG A 617 -21.44 22.44 11.17
N ILE A 618 -22.39 22.23 12.07
CA ILE A 618 -23.16 20.98 12.16
C ILE A 618 -24.56 21.32 11.66
N GLY A 619 -24.91 20.71 10.51
CA GLY A 619 -26.25 20.83 9.93
C GLY A 619 -27.21 19.85 10.59
N ARG A 620 -28.42 20.27 10.93
CA ARG A 620 -29.54 19.45 11.37
C ARG A 620 -30.65 19.52 10.36
N TYR A 621 -30.98 18.44 9.73
CA TYR A 621 -32.09 18.31 8.79
C TYR A 621 -33.24 17.55 9.44
N ASP A 622 -34.37 18.24 9.60
CA ASP A 622 -35.62 17.65 10.05
C ASP A 622 -36.34 17.05 8.83
N HIS A 623 -36.33 15.72 8.72
CA HIS A 623 -36.84 15.02 7.56
C HIS A 623 -38.35 15.20 7.39
N ALA A 624 -39.11 15.23 8.52
CA ALA A 624 -40.56 15.43 8.48
C ALA A 624 -40.96 16.85 8.02
N LEU A 625 -40.18 17.87 8.40
CA LEU A 625 -40.42 19.25 8.06
C LEU A 625 -39.72 19.69 6.76
N GLY A 626 -38.77 18.93 6.26
CA GLY A 626 -37.95 19.32 5.09
C GLY A 626 -37.08 20.55 5.38
N LYS A 627 -36.57 20.74 6.58
CA LYS A 627 -35.89 21.97 7.02
C LYS A 627 -34.49 21.76 7.54
N TRP A 628 -33.58 22.58 7.05
CA TRP A 628 -32.23 22.72 7.57
C TRP A 628 -32.13 23.81 8.64
N THR A 629 -31.37 23.49 9.70
CA THR A 629 -30.91 24.42 10.72
C THR A 629 -29.46 24.09 11.11
N PHE A 630 -28.74 25.02 11.74
CA PHE A 630 -27.31 24.91 11.95
C PHE A 630 -26.90 25.33 13.36
N ALA A 631 -25.80 24.76 13.84
CA ALA A 631 -25.03 25.19 15.00
C ALA A 631 -23.54 25.14 14.65
N TYR A 632 -22.70 25.84 15.39
CA TYR A 632 -21.26 25.80 15.20
C TYR A 632 -20.58 24.78 16.10
N TYR A 633 -19.62 24.03 15.52
CA TYR A 633 -18.64 23.23 16.24
C TYR A 633 -17.31 24.01 16.29
N PRO A 634 -16.66 24.20 17.47
CA PRO A 634 -15.41 24.94 17.59
C PRO A 634 -14.23 24.00 17.27
N LEU A 635 -13.40 24.35 16.29
CA LEU A 635 -12.18 23.61 15.95
C LEU A 635 -11.03 23.95 16.92
N GLU A 636 -10.04 23.06 17.00
CA GLU A 636 -8.76 23.37 17.62
C GLU A 636 -7.91 24.32 16.76
N VAL A 637 -7.03 25.03 17.43
CA VAL A 637 -5.98 25.80 16.76
C VAL A 637 -4.98 24.85 16.12
N ARG A 638 -4.56 25.18 14.90
CA ARG A 638 -3.51 24.45 14.19
C ARG A 638 -2.24 24.36 15.04
N GLN A 639 -1.65 23.17 15.13
CA GLN A 639 -0.47 22.90 15.96
C GLN A 639 0.75 22.45 15.14
N SER A 640 0.58 22.07 13.87
CA SER A 640 1.70 21.68 13.02
C SER A 640 2.60 22.89 12.68
N PRO A 641 3.94 22.74 12.80
CA PRO A 641 4.89 23.80 12.41
C PRO A 641 4.92 24.02 10.89
N ASN A 642 4.55 23.03 10.11
CA ASN A 642 4.63 23.04 8.66
C ASN A 642 3.33 23.47 7.97
N GLY A 643 2.44 24.12 8.68
CA GLY A 643 1.21 24.65 8.10
C GLY A 643 0.05 23.67 8.17
N GLY A 644 -0.73 23.56 7.09
CA GLY A 644 -1.94 22.77 7.06
C GLY A 644 -3.15 23.43 7.68
N TRP A 645 -4.20 22.65 7.89
CA TRP A 645 -5.49 23.08 8.47
C TRP A 645 -6.01 22.01 9.43
N VAL A 646 -7.02 22.38 10.23
CA VAL A 646 -7.77 21.47 11.10
C VAL A 646 -9.22 21.43 10.64
N GLY A 647 -9.82 20.25 10.62
CA GLY A 647 -11.21 20.04 10.22
C GLY A 647 -11.83 18.83 10.88
N LEU A 648 -13.12 18.61 10.60
CA LEU A 648 -13.82 17.39 11.00
C LEU A 648 -13.72 16.35 9.87
N SER A 649 -13.75 15.11 10.29
CA SER A 649 -14.01 13.93 9.43
C SER A 649 -14.92 13.00 10.21
N GLU A 650 -16.05 12.64 9.65
CA GLU A 650 -17.07 11.74 10.21
C GLU A 650 -17.79 12.26 11.46
N ILE A 651 -19.07 11.88 11.60
CA ILE A 651 -19.91 12.04 12.77
C ILE A 651 -20.71 10.77 13.05
N THR A 652 -20.69 10.28 14.27
CA THR A 652 -21.46 9.09 14.67
C THR A 652 -22.32 9.38 15.91
N ALA A 653 -23.58 8.92 15.90
CA ALA A 653 -24.51 9.09 17.00
C ALA A 653 -24.18 8.16 18.18
N LEU A 654 -24.19 8.70 19.40
CA LEU A 654 -23.96 7.97 20.66
C LEU A 654 -25.26 7.75 21.46
N GLY A 655 -26.39 8.23 20.94
CA GLY A 655 -27.68 8.25 21.63
C GLY A 655 -27.85 9.42 22.60
N GLN A 656 -29.11 9.71 22.97
CA GLN A 656 -29.48 10.81 23.90
C GLN A 656 -28.96 12.19 23.49
N GLY A 657 -28.96 12.49 22.17
CA GLY A 657 -28.50 13.77 21.64
C GLY A 657 -26.97 13.99 21.75
N ARG A 658 -26.20 12.91 21.93
CA ARG A 658 -24.73 12.93 21.94
C ARG A 658 -24.16 12.37 20.65
N PHE A 659 -23.04 12.93 20.20
CA PHE A 659 -22.34 12.55 18.98
C PHE A 659 -20.84 12.52 19.24
N ALA A 660 -20.15 11.64 18.49
CA ALA A 660 -18.69 11.65 18.39
C ALA A 660 -18.27 12.09 16.99
N VAL A 661 -17.17 12.82 16.93
CA VAL A 661 -16.55 13.27 15.65
C VAL A 661 -15.05 13.02 15.71
N ILE A 662 -14.43 12.80 14.52
CA ILE A 662 -12.99 12.95 14.36
C ILE A 662 -12.69 14.41 14.07
N GLU A 663 -11.74 14.97 14.79
CA GLU A 663 -11.12 16.26 14.48
C GLU A 663 -9.65 16.01 14.18
N ARG A 664 -9.21 16.38 12.99
CA ARG A 664 -7.86 16.11 12.52
C ARG A 664 -7.21 17.30 11.82
N ASP A 665 -5.87 17.35 11.87
CA ASP A 665 -5.10 18.13 10.90
C ASP A 665 -4.91 17.32 9.60
N ASN A 666 -4.59 18.04 8.52
CA ASN A 666 -4.20 17.42 7.25
C ASN A 666 -2.68 17.20 7.18
N GLN A 667 -2.14 16.62 8.23
CA GLN A 667 -0.72 16.35 8.34
C GLN A 667 -0.49 14.87 8.65
N GLY A 668 0.60 14.31 8.09
CA GLY A 668 1.04 12.96 8.34
C GLY A 668 2.38 12.91 9.09
N ASN A 669 2.85 11.72 9.38
CA ASN A 669 4.18 11.42 9.94
C ASN A 669 4.53 12.25 11.18
N THR A 670 5.70 12.90 11.14
CA THR A 670 6.21 13.75 12.22
C THR A 670 5.48 15.09 12.34
N ASP A 671 4.69 15.47 11.35
CA ASP A 671 3.98 16.76 11.32
C ASP A 671 2.56 16.69 11.88
N ALA A 672 2.00 15.49 11.96
CA ALA A 672 0.70 15.26 12.59
C ALA A 672 0.71 15.68 14.07
N ARG A 673 -0.25 16.49 14.48
CA ARG A 673 -0.43 17.00 15.85
C ARG A 673 -1.82 16.78 16.40
N ILE A 674 -2.83 16.74 15.53
CA ILE A 674 -4.23 16.62 15.89
C ILE A 674 -4.85 15.46 15.13
N LYS A 675 -5.08 14.35 15.83
CA LYS A 675 -5.87 13.20 15.40
C LYS A 675 -6.68 12.79 16.64
N ARG A 676 -7.89 13.35 16.79
CA ARG A 676 -8.64 13.27 18.05
C ARG A 676 -10.10 12.93 17.83
N VAL A 677 -10.66 12.17 18.78
CA VAL A 677 -12.10 11.96 18.84
C VAL A 677 -12.66 12.84 19.95
N TYR A 678 -13.62 13.66 19.59
CA TYR A 678 -14.39 14.49 20.52
C TYR A 678 -15.83 14.01 20.62
N GLU A 679 -16.44 14.20 21.80
CA GLU A 679 -17.87 14.07 22.03
C GLU A 679 -18.47 15.47 22.20
N PHE A 680 -19.65 15.69 21.64
CA PHE A 680 -20.49 16.85 21.90
C PHE A 680 -21.95 16.44 22.10
N SER A 681 -22.75 17.34 22.69
CA SER A 681 -24.19 17.16 22.87
C SER A 681 -24.96 18.30 22.24
N VAL A 682 -26.09 17.98 21.62
CA VAL A 682 -27.05 18.96 21.06
C VAL A 682 -28.14 19.34 22.11
N SER A 683 -28.15 18.69 23.26
CA SER A 683 -29.13 18.99 24.32
C SER A 683 -28.96 20.43 24.81
N GLY A 684 -30.03 21.20 24.77
CA GLY A 684 -30.05 22.61 25.19
C GLY A 684 -29.47 23.58 24.17
N ILE A 685 -29.10 23.12 22.96
CA ILE A 685 -28.64 23.96 21.85
C ILE A 685 -29.80 24.24 20.92
N THR A 686 -29.97 25.51 20.53
CA THR A 686 -30.94 25.91 19.54
C THR A 686 -30.30 26.00 18.16
N PHE A 687 -30.61 25.04 17.29
CA PHE A 687 -30.23 25.12 15.88
C PHE A 687 -31.04 26.20 15.18
N ARG A 688 -30.39 27.01 14.33
CA ARG A 688 -30.98 28.18 13.66
C ARG A 688 -30.92 28.06 12.14
N PRO A 689 -31.89 28.59 11.42
CA PRO A 689 -31.83 28.65 9.95
C PRO A 689 -30.70 29.58 9.49
N GLU A 690 -30.26 29.43 8.23
CA GLU A 690 -29.27 30.32 7.62
C GLU A 690 -29.72 31.78 7.68
N GLY A 691 -28.78 32.69 7.97
CA GLY A 691 -29.02 34.11 8.16
C GLY A 691 -29.27 34.52 9.61
N GLU A 692 -29.44 33.58 10.53
CA GLU A 692 -29.50 33.85 11.98
C GLU A 692 -28.14 33.54 12.65
N SER A 693 -27.96 34.02 13.88
CA SER A 693 -26.75 33.74 14.65
C SER A 693 -26.78 32.32 15.22
N PHE A 694 -25.76 31.49 14.87
CA PHE A 694 -25.66 30.10 15.34
C PHE A 694 -25.06 30.03 16.75
N GLU A 695 -25.64 29.18 17.61
CA GLU A 695 -25.05 28.80 18.88
C GLU A 695 -23.81 27.90 18.66
N THR A 696 -22.85 27.96 19.59
CA THR A 696 -21.64 27.14 19.51
C THR A 696 -21.77 25.97 20.47
N LEU A 697 -21.55 24.77 19.97
CA LEU A 697 -21.50 23.51 20.70
C LEU A 697 -20.30 23.50 21.67
N SER A 698 -20.42 22.75 22.77
CA SER A 698 -19.30 22.43 23.65
C SER A 698 -18.81 21.02 23.38
N LYS A 699 -17.49 20.83 23.27
CA LYS A 699 -16.87 19.53 23.03
C LYS A 699 -16.05 19.03 24.20
N THR A 700 -15.94 17.70 24.29
CA THR A 700 -15.12 17.03 25.31
C THR A 700 -14.22 16.03 24.62
N LEU A 701 -12.93 16.04 24.91
CA LEU A 701 -11.97 15.08 24.35
C LEU A 701 -12.29 13.66 24.85
N VAL A 702 -12.52 12.74 23.94
CA VAL A 702 -12.68 11.30 24.20
C VAL A 702 -11.33 10.59 24.11
N ARG A 703 -10.60 10.82 23.02
CA ARG A 703 -9.34 10.14 22.77
C ARG A 703 -8.42 10.94 21.87
N ASP A 704 -7.14 11.01 22.22
CA ASP A 704 -6.06 11.36 21.29
C ASP A 704 -5.59 10.07 20.58
N LEU A 705 -5.72 10.01 19.25
CA LEU A 705 -5.43 8.83 18.44
C LEU A 705 -3.95 8.72 18.08
N LEU A 706 -3.15 9.78 18.20
CA LEU A 706 -1.72 9.75 17.83
C LEU A 706 -0.93 8.63 18.52
N PRO A 707 -1.12 8.34 19.82
CA PRO A 707 -0.45 7.21 20.45
C PRO A 707 -0.85 5.86 19.86
N ASP A 708 -2.13 5.68 19.47
CA ASP A 708 -2.63 4.44 18.90
C ASP A 708 -2.11 4.24 17.48
N LEU A 709 -2.04 5.30 16.67
CA LEU A 709 -1.47 5.29 15.33
C LEU A 709 0.03 4.97 15.36
N LYS A 710 0.78 5.61 16.26
CA LYS A 710 2.22 5.35 16.44
C LYS A 710 2.53 3.93 16.93
N ALA A 711 1.60 3.33 17.68
CA ALA A 711 1.78 1.97 18.20
C ALA A 711 1.80 0.89 17.11
N THR A 712 1.38 1.19 15.89
CA THR A 712 1.47 0.29 14.73
C THR A 712 2.90 0.09 14.22
N GLY A 713 3.86 0.91 14.71
CA GLY A 713 5.24 0.95 14.23
C GLY A 713 5.40 1.56 12.83
N GLY A 714 4.30 1.98 12.20
CA GLY A 714 4.26 2.65 10.91
C GLY A 714 4.30 4.18 11.01
N MET A 715 4.20 4.81 9.86
CA MET A 715 3.98 6.24 9.75
C MET A 715 2.60 6.62 10.28
N VAL A 716 2.44 7.82 10.81
CA VAL A 716 1.12 8.37 11.13
C VAL A 716 0.46 8.77 9.81
N LEU A 717 -0.61 8.07 9.44
CA LEU A 717 -1.34 8.34 8.21
C LEU A 717 -2.14 9.64 8.32
N GLU A 718 -2.27 10.36 7.21
CA GLU A 718 -2.85 11.71 7.19
C GLU A 718 -4.37 11.65 7.39
N LYS A 719 -5.08 10.88 6.56
CA LYS A 719 -6.53 10.88 6.44
C LYS A 719 -7.18 9.86 7.38
N ILE A 720 -7.35 10.20 8.66
CA ILE A 720 -8.18 9.41 9.58
C ILE A 720 -9.62 9.88 9.41
N GLU A 721 -10.44 9.13 8.69
CA GLU A 721 -11.76 9.59 8.24
C GLU A 721 -12.92 8.75 8.75
N SER A 722 -12.80 7.44 8.80
CA SER A 722 -13.90 6.58 9.22
C SER A 722 -14.02 6.44 10.74
N LEU A 723 -15.23 6.56 11.28
CA LEU A 723 -15.51 6.44 12.72
C LEU A 723 -16.82 5.69 12.99
N ALA A 724 -16.77 4.71 13.86
CA ALA A 724 -17.98 4.10 14.41
C ALA A 724 -17.82 3.74 15.89
N VAL A 725 -18.92 3.67 16.63
CA VAL A 725 -18.94 3.28 18.03
C VAL A 725 -19.94 2.17 18.23
N THR A 726 -19.47 1.01 18.74
CA THR A 726 -20.36 -0.12 19.05
C THR A 726 -21.21 0.15 20.28
N LYS A 727 -22.32 -0.59 20.48
CA LYS A 727 -23.17 -0.52 21.67
C LYS A 727 -22.40 -0.71 22.99
N LYS A 728 -21.25 -1.38 22.95
CA LYS A 728 -20.36 -1.60 24.11
C LYS A 728 -19.34 -0.49 24.31
N GLY A 729 -19.43 0.61 23.57
CA GLY A 729 -18.47 1.71 23.63
C GLY A 729 -17.08 1.40 23.04
N THR A 730 -16.98 0.40 22.16
CA THR A 730 -15.75 0.19 21.40
C THR A 730 -15.70 1.19 20.27
N LEU A 731 -14.65 1.99 20.24
CA LEU A 731 -14.33 2.93 19.17
C LEU A 731 -13.66 2.15 18.03
N LEU A 732 -14.14 2.35 16.81
CA LEU A 732 -13.58 1.83 15.56
C LEU A 732 -13.24 3.04 14.70
N PHE A 733 -12.04 3.08 14.16
CA PHE A 733 -11.66 4.10 13.19
C PHE A 733 -10.67 3.53 12.18
N ALA A 734 -10.66 4.10 10.99
CA ALA A 734 -9.72 3.76 9.94
C ALA A 734 -9.28 5.01 9.18
N ASN A 735 -8.18 4.87 8.44
CA ASN A 735 -7.76 5.86 7.47
C ASN A 735 -8.34 5.55 6.09
N ASP A 736 -8.52 6.60 5.31
CA ASP A 736 -8.57 6.56 3.87
C ASP A 736 -7.15 6.38 3.31
N ASN A 737 -6.99 5.54 2.30
CA ASN A 737 -5.72 5.26 1.63
C ASN A 737 -5.67 5.84 0.19
N ASP A 738 -6.57 6.74 -0.15
CA ASP A 738 -6.68 7.38 -1.48
C ASP A 738 -6.65 6.39 -2.67
N GLY A 739 -7.08 5.14 -2.46
CA GLY A 739 -7.06 4.11 -3.48
C GLY A 739 -5.66 3.77 -4.03
N VAL A 740 -4.61 3.96 -3.22
CA VAL A 740 -3.18 3.77 -3.59
C VAL A 740 -2.65 4.82 -4.59
N SER A 741 -3.38 5.90 -4.82
CA SER A 741 -2.91 7.02 -5.65
C SER A 741 -2.14 8.04 -4.80
N GLY A 742 -0.83 7.89 -4.71
CA GLY A 742 0.07 8.74 -3.91
C GLY A 742 0.45 8.20 -2.52
N PRO A 743 -0.47 7.68 -1.67
CA PRO A 743 -0.09 7.01 -0.41
C PRO A 743 0.36 5.55 -0.62
N ASN A 744 0.84 4.95 0.48
CA ASN A 744 1.31 3.55 0.47
C ASN A 744 0.20 2.48 0.46
N GLY A 745 -1.04 2.84 0.24
CA GLY A 745 -2.17 1.91 0.23
C GLY A 745 -2.54 1.29 1.59
N GLU A 746 -1.78 1.51 2.64
CA GLU A 746 -2.03 0.90 3.95
C GLU A 746 -3.34 1.41 4.56
N THR A 747 -4.25 0.48 4.89
CA THR A 747 -5.47 0.77 5.65
C THR A 747 -5.39 0.13 7.04
N GLN A 748 -5.54 0.96 8.08
CA GLN A 748 -5.47 0.55 9.48
C GLN A 748 -6.83 0.66 10.15
N LEU A 749 -7.53 -0.45 10.36
CA LEU A 749 -8.72 -0.50 11.22
C LEU A 749 -8.30 -0.71 12.68
N ILE A 750 -8.36 0.35 13.47
CA ILE A 750 -7.99 0.33 14.89
C ILE A 750 -9.25 0.21 15.76
N ARG A 751 -9.15 -0.56 16.85
CA ARG A 751 -10.25 -0.88 17.76
C ARG A 751 -9.87 -0.59 19.20
N ILE A 752 -10.52 0.38 19.83
CA ILE A 752 -10.27 0.79 21.22
C ILE A 752 -11.48 0.47 22.07
N LYS A 753 -11.34 -0.48 22.99
CA LYS A 753 -12.44 -0.92 23.87
C LYS A 753 -12.70 0.08 24.98
N GLY A 754 -13.98 0.34 25.27
CA GLY A 754 -14.41 1.15 26.40
C GLY A 754 -13.98 2.62 26.33
N ALA A 755 -13.70 3.11 25.12
CA ALA A 755 -13.29 4.51 24.90
C ALA A 755 -14.45 5.49 25.11
N VAL A 756 -15.67 5.08 24.79
CA VAL A 756 -16.88 5.89 24.89
C VAL A 756 -17.83 5.29 25.91
N ARG A 757 -18.46 6.11 26.77
CA ARG A 757 -19.54 5.64 27.64
C ARG A 757 -20.79 5.41 26.79
N SER A 758 -21.24 4.16 26.70
CA SER A 758 -22.49 3.82 26.02
C SER A 758 -23.66 4.48 26.75
N GLY A 759 -24.43 5.26 26.02
CA GLY A 759 -25.64 5.93 26.54
C GLY A 759 -26.92 5.12 26.29
N HIS A 760 -26.87 3.79 26.42
CA HIS A 760 -28.05 2.93 26.24
C HIS A 760 -28.76 2.68 27.55
#